data_7d3fcf834f496f9f32df11212317467a
#
_entry.id   7d3fcf834f496f9f32df11212317467a
#
_cell.length_a   1.000
_cell.length_b   1.000
_cell.length_c   1.000
_cell.angle_alpha   90.00
_cell.angle_beta   90.00
_cell.angle_gamma   90.00
#
_symmetry.space_group_name_H-M   'P 1'
#
loop_
_entity.id
_entity.type
_entity.pdbx_description
1 polymer ?
#
loop_
_entity_poly.entity_id
_entity_poly.type
_entity_poly.pdbx_seq_one_letter_code
_entity_poly.pdbx_strand_id
1 'polypeptide(L)'
;MKKIYFLIVIGFGFGTLLAQDNCATALPISTAGTFTISSINGTELPQTTCNYTNTTTTAAEWYAYTPTSNYTVTISSDLPENICKDTRLRIYSGTCAALTCVVADDDSGTITCSTGTSYLSTATFNAVAGTTYYIVWDNRWASTGFNFQVSELPAGYNPCAAAIAITAGTTTVNTIDQTNINTACSSATLSKWYSYTPTVNARVTVSSDLMTNICKDTNFSIYTGNCTTGLTCITSDDNSGVIACNVGNTNSNLSVKTFDVTAGVTYYIVWDNKWSASGFDFTLTEVPIVLPVNYTNQTFSTVNSSYNICIVDMNGDHKDDIVGINATSMRVHYQGNTPGNFTVTDHTFSFSGSTSAALVPNWSMAAGDYNRDGFNDLVLGNGSGATIITSINNGSIYSAFVPGQYIFSQRTNFSDLNNDGNLDIFVCHDIAPSCYYLNNGSGNLSFYQSTVTPGSMSIATSTGNYATLFTDFDNDGDSDVFVSKCSGPPCELYRYDGNNTYTNISASAGINVTPIQTWSSAIADFDNDGDMDIIITASASLHKYFRNDLDTTNTTEEGFTNITAGSGWDTNTSTNIDNIAYDFDNNGYVDVLGGGNKIMFNQGNSTFIPVNYTGISVGAVGDLNNDGFLDIQNNTTIRFAVPNGNNWIKFSLQGVQSNSNGIGARVEIYGAWGKQIRDIRSGEGFRYMSSLNAHFGIGTATSISQVIIRWPSGAVDVINNPGINQSLHVVEGSSPLAQDDFSTNKIVLYPNPASEQLTISNIDLSTIKNVSIVSMLGKVIKNVKLTNETISIASLSEGIYILAIETIDGKKYTERFVKKN
;
A
#
# COMPACT_ATOMS: atom_id res chain seq x y z
N MET A 1 -32.11 -65.65 17.46
CA MET A 1 -32.48 -66.13 16.14
C MET A 1 -34.01 -66.17 16.08
N LYS A 2 -34.64 -65.18 15.46
CA LYS A 2 -36.05 -65.30 14.99
C LYS A 2 -36.03 -64.66 13.58
N LYS A 3 -36.18 -65.48 12.58
CA LYS A 3 -36.37 -65.07 11.15
C LYS A 3 -37.83 -64.60 11.03
N ILE A 4 -38.00 -63.36 10.59
CA ILE A 4 -39.33 -62.86 10.19
C ILE A 4 -39.29 -62.90 8.63
N TYR A 5 -40.18 -63.73 8.09
CA TYR A 5 -40.50 -63.83 6.67
C TYR A 5 -41.44 -62.69 6.32
N PHE A 6 -41.00 -61.76 5.42
CA PHE A 6 -41.90 -60.79 4.79
C PHE A 6 -42.56 -61.46 3.58
N LEU A 7 -43.86 -61.62 3.64
CA LEU A 7 -44.66 -62.08 2.56
C LEU A 7 -44.90 -60.93 1.57
N ILE A 8 -44.29 -60.95 0.41
CA ILE A 8 -44.58 -59.98 -0.65
C ILE A 8 -45.88 -60.44 -1.31
N VAL A 9 -46.97 -59.71 -1.05
CA VAL A 9 -48.21 -59.82 -1.84
C VAL A 9 -48.04 -58.93 -3.05
N ILE A 10 -47.82 -59.53 -4.23
CA ILE A 10 -47.91 -58.90 -5.54
C ILE A 10 -49.38 -58.68 -5.82
N GLY A 11 -49.95 -57.57 -5.47
CA GLY A 11 -51.25 -57.12 -5.98
C GLY A 11 -51.14 -56.65 -7.40
N PHE A 12 -51.57 -57.45 -8.36
CA PHE A 12 -51.89 -56.96 -9.71
C PHE A 12 -53.09 -55.99 -9.60
N GLY A 13 -52.77 -54.68 -9.43
CA GLY A 13 -53.78 -53.69 -9.69
C GLY A 13 -53.95 -53.51 -11.18
N PHE A 14 -55.10 -53.89 -11.70
CA PHE A 14 -55.56 -53.40 -12.99
C PHE A 14 -55.68 -51.86 -12.89
N GLY A 15 -54.61 -51.09 -13.21
CA GLY A 15 -54.70 -49.66 -13.43
C GLY A 15 -55.50 -49.46 -14.71
N THR A 16 -56.64 -48.86 -14.60
CA THR A 16 -57.32 -48.26 -15.76
C THR A 16 -56.32 -47.31 -16.36
N LEU A 17 -55.84 -47.58 -17.58
CA LEU A 17 -55.11 -46.59 -18.41
C LEU A 17 -56.07 -45.40 -18.54
N LEU A 18 -55.90 -44.37 -17.75
CA LEU A 18 -56.56 -43.08 -17.95
C LEU A 18 -55.95 -42.56 -19.24
N ALA A 19 -56.72 -42.57 -20.32
CA ALA A 19 -56.30 -41.96 -21.57
C ALA A 19 -56.21 -40.45 -21.35
N GLN A 20 -55.03 -39.89 -21.49
CA GLN A 20 -54.72 -38.41 -21.40
C GLN A 20 -55.09 -37.73 -22.74
N ASP A 21 -56.16 -38.18 -23.37
CA ASP A 21 -56.52 -37.85 -24.71
C ASP A 21 -57.23 -36.51 -24.89
N ASN A 22 -57.68 -35.90 -23.79
CA ASN A 22 -58.43 -34.64 -23.81
C ASN A 22 -58.33 -33.88 -22.46
N CYS A 23 -58.73 -32.63 -22.47
CA CYS A 23 -58.71 -31.78 -21.29
C CYS A 23 -59.46 -32.40 -20.10
N ALA A 24 -60.62 -33.00 -20.32
CA ALA A 24 -61.44 -33.54 -19.23
C ALA A 24 -60.86 -34.83 -18.59
N THR A 25 -59.98 -35.54 -19.31
CA THR A 25 -59.30 -36.74 -18.86
C THR A 25 -57.78 -36.51 -18.68
N ALA A 26 -57.33 -35.25 -18.60
CA ALA A 26 -55.94 -34.89 -18.42
C ALA A 26 -55.31 -35.56 -17.19
N LEU A 27 -54.14 -36.17 -17.34
CA LEU A 27 -53.44 -36.89 -16.32
C LEU A 27 -52.98 -35.95 -15.20
N PRO A 28 -53.39 -36.17 -13.94
CA PRO A 28 -53.01 -35.26 -12.87
C PRO A 28 -51.51 -35.38 -12.51
N ILE A 29 -50.84 -34.25 -12.43
CA ILE A 29 -49.49 -34.07 -11.90
C ILE A 29 -49.60 -33.44 -10.53
N SER A 30 -49.22 -34.19 -9.49
CA SER A 30 -49.33 -33.75 -8.10
C SER A 30 -48.03 -33.17 -7.50
N THR A 31 -46.88 -33.42 -8.11
CA THR A 31 -45.57 -33.02 -7.63
C THR A 31 -44.62 -32.81 -8.81
N ALA A 32 -43.60 -31.96 -8.60
CA ALA A 32 -42.47 -31.87 -9.50
C ALA A 32 -41.79 -33.22 -9.76
N GLY A 33 -41.26 -33.45 -10.96
CA GLY A 33 -40.62 -34.69 -11.34
C GLY A 33 -40.57 -34.91 -12.85
N THR A 34 -40.08 -36.08 -13.28
CA THR A 34 -39.99 -36.46 -14.68
C THR A 34 -41.17 -37.35 -15.05
N PHE A 35 -41.82 -37.07 -16.15
CA PHE A 35 -42.99 -37.77 -16.67
C PHE A 35 -42.69 -38.30 -18.08
N THR A 36 -43.27 -39.43 -18.41
CA THR A 36 -43.06 -40.09 -19.71
C THR A 36 -44.32 -40.03 -20.54
N ILE A 37 -44.21 -39.57 -21.78
CA ILE A 37 -45.18 -39.68 -22.84
C ILE A 37 -44.81 -40.88 -23.70
N SER A 38 -45.70 -41.91 -23.78
CA SER A 38 -45.41 -43.09 -24.55
C SER A 38 -45.57 -42.85 -26.06
N SER A 39 -46.61 -42.10 -26.46
CA SER A 39 -46.90 -41.61 -27.81
C SER A 39 -47.90 -40.46 -27.70
N ILE A 40 -47.91 -39.56 -28.69
CA ILE A 40 -48.93 -38.51 -28.76
C ILE A 40 -50.05 -38.99 -29.70
N ASN A 41 -51.19 -39.37 -29.11
CA ASN A 41 -52.32 -39.98 -29.84
C ASN A 41 -53.70 -39.54 -29.36
N GLY A 42 -53.76 -38.60 -28.40
CA GLY A 42 -55.00 -38.07 -27.85
C GLY A 42 -55.84 -37.29 -28.89
N THR A 43 -57.11 -37.27 -28.64
CA THR A 43 -58.12 -36.85 -29.69
C THR A 43 -58.48 -35.38 -29.62
N GLU A 44 -58.25 -34.68 -28.51
CA GLU A 44 -58.52 -33.26 -28.37
C GLU A 44 -57.30 -32.43 -28.74
N LEU A 45 -57.43 -31.54 -29.71
CA LEU A 45 -56.35 -30.66 -30.13
C LEU A 45 -56.24 -29.44 -29.21
N PRO A 46 -55.01 -28.93 -29.01
CA PRO A 46 -54.80 -27.68 -28.28
C PRO A 46 -55.55 -26.52 -28.96
N GLN A 47 -55.98 -25.53 -28.16
CA GLN A 47 -56.64 -24.33 -28.68
C GLN A 47 -55.63 -23.44 -29.42
N THR A 48 -56.09 -22.86 -30.55
CA THR A 48 -55.27 -22.04 -31.47
C THR A 48 -54.90 -20.65 -30.88
N THR A 49 -55.44 -20.31 -29.72
CA THR A 49 -55.18 -19.02 -29.04
C THR A 49 -53.82 -18.92 -28.37
N CYS A 50 -53.01 -20.00 -28.39
CA CYS A 50 -51.71 -20.09 -27.73
C CYS A 50 -50.56 -20.12 -28.73
N ASN A 51 -50.27 -19.01 -29.36
CA ASN A 51 -49.16 -18.66 -30.26
C ASN A 51 -48.94 -19.48 -31.52
N TYR A 52 -49.46 -20.73 -31.62
CA TYR A 52 -49.23 -21.63 -32.79
C TYR A 52 -50.52 -22.05 -33.44
N THR A 53 -50.49 -22.20 -34.75
CA THR A 53 -51.64 -22.75 -35.54
C THR A 53 -51.67 -24.29 -35.47
N ASN A 54 -52.88 -24.90 -35.57
CA ASN A 54 -53.06 -26.36 -35.55
C ASN A 54 -53.10 -26.98 -36.94
N THR A 55 -52.61 -26.30 -38.02
CA THR A 55 -52.84 -26.72 -39.43
C THR A 55 -52.33 -28.10 -39.77
N THR A 56 -51.45 -28.71 -38.98
CA THR A 56 -50.96 -30.09 -39.22
C THR A 56 -50.96 -30.92 -37.95
N THR A 57 -51.41 -30.37 -36.76
CA THR A 57 -51.57 -31.12 -35.56
C THR A 57 -52.80 -31.99 -35.63
N THR A 58 -52.68 -33.31 -35.36
CA THR A 58 -53.76 -34.28 -35.42
C THR A 58 -54.02 -34.98 -34.09
N ALA A 59 -53.13 -34.84 -33.09
CA ALA A 59 -53.22 -35.39 -31.76
C ALA A 59 -52.50 -34.58 -30.70
N ALA A 60 -52.91 -34.68 -29.44
CA ALA A 60 -52.22 -34.06 -28.31
C ALA A 60 -52.44 -34.81 -27.00
N GLU A 61 -51.45 -34.80 -26.09
CA GLU A 61 -51.52 -35.39 -24.77
C GLU A 61 -51.71 -34.31 -23.69
N TRP A 62 -52.62 -34.49 -22.78
CA TRP A 62 -53.05 -33.53 -21.77
C TRP A 62 -52.69 -33.96 -20.36
N TYR A 63 -52.06 -33.05 -19.60
CA TYR A 63 -51.73 -33.19 -18.19
C TYR A 63 -52.33 -32.04 -17.40
N ALA A 64 -52.80 -32.31 -16.17
CA ALA A 64 -53.34 -31.28 -15.27
C ALA A 64 -52.44 -31.11 -14.06
N TYR A 65 -51.80 -29.97 -13.95
CA TYR A 65 -50.91 -29.58 -12.85
C TYR A 65 -51.61 -28.56 -11.96
N THR A 66 -51.73 -28.86 -10.63
CA THR A 66 -52.31 -27.94 -9.67
C THR A 66 -51.32 -27.75 -8.52
N PRO A 67 -50.60 -26.61 -8.47
CA PRO A 67 -49.59 -26.33 -7.43
C PRO A 67 -50.23 -26.13 -6.06
N THR A 68 -49.51 -26.59 -5.02
CA THR A 68 -49.93 -26.42 -3.61
C THR A 68 -49.55 -25.09 -3.02
N SER A 69 -48.61 -24.40 -3.65
CA SER A 69 -48.12 -23.03 -3.30
C SER A 69 -47.90 -22.23 -4.55
N ASN A 70 -47.64 -20.93 -4.42
CA ASN A 70 -47.21 -20.12 -5.58
C ASN A 70 -45.81 -20.51 -5.98
N TYR A 71 -45.62 -20.91 -7.24
CA TYR A 71 -44.33 -21.33 -7.80
C TYR A 71 -44.04 -20.60 -9.12
N THR A 72 -42.76 -20.44 -9.42
CA THR A 72 -42.27 -20.32 -10.79
C THR A 72 -42.04 -21.75 -11.26
N VAL A 73 -42.81 -22.19 -12.29
CA VAL A 73 -42.81 -23.57 -12.80
C VAL A 73 -42.16 -23.59 -14.17
N THR A 74 -41.22 -24.51 -14.35
CA THR A 74 -40.65 -24.79 -15.67
C THR A 74 -41.08 -26.19 -16.13
N ILE A 75 -41.64 -26.28 -17.33
CA ILE A 75 -41.97 -27.53 -18.04
C ILE A 75 -40.97 -27.68 -19.18
N SER A 76 -40.23 -28.79 -19.22
CA SER A 76 -39.15 -28.96 -20.20
C SER A 76 -39.05 -30.37 -20.72
N SER A 77 -38.93 -30.52 -22.03
CA SER A 77 -38.49 -31.75 -22.71
C SER A 77 -36.98 -31.77 -22.98
N ASP A 78 -36.25 -30.71 -22.57
CA ASP A 78 -34.81 -30.54 -22.78
C ASP A 78 -34.02 -31.48 -21.86
N LEU A 79 -34.08 -32.77 -22.12
CA LEU A 79 -33.46 -33.86 -21.40
C LEU A 79 -32.54 -34.68 -22.30
N PRO A 80 -31.40 -35.21 -21.81
CA PRO A 80 -30.43 -35.92 -22.63
C PRO A 80 -31.02 -37.11 -23.40
N GLU A 81 -31.98 -37.81 -22.83
CA GLU A 81 -32.64 -38.93 -23.45
C GLU A 81 -33.60 -38.55 -24.63
N ASN A 82 -33.90 -37.27 -24.73
CA ASN A 82 -34.75 -36.73 -25.79
C ASN A 82 -33.97 -36.19 -26.97
N ILE A 83 -32.66 -36.29 -27.01
CA ILE A 83 -31.81 -35.72 -28.05
C ILE A 83 -32.39 -36.01 -29.44
N CYS A 84 -32.49 -35.00 -30.32
CA CYS A 84 -33.10 -35.03 -31.66
C CYS A 84 -34.60 -35.33 -31.67
N LYS A 85 -35.29 -35.27 -30.55
CA LYS A 85 -36.75 -35.20 -30.56
C LYS A 85 -37.18 -33.78 -30.95
N ASP A 86 -38.33 -33.70 -31.62
CA ASP A 86 -38.95 -32.44 -31.98
C ASP A 86 -40.25 -32.32 -31.22
N THR A 87 -40.31 -31.41 -30.24
CA THR A 87 -41.44 -31.35 -29.28
C THR A 87 -42.07 -29.98 -29.28
N ARG A 88 -43.37 -29.92 -29.04
CA ARG A 88 -44.10 -28.64 -28.92
C ARG A 88 -45.03 -28.62 -27.74
N LEU A 89 -44.88 -27.59 -26.91
CA LEU A 89 -45.52 -27.39 -25.64
C LEU A 89 -46.52 -26.23 -25.65
N ARG A 90 -47.68 -26.39 -25.00
CA ARG A 90 -48.59 -25.31 -24.66
C ARG A 90 -49.10 -25.49 -23.24
N ILE A 91 -49.23 -24.37 -22.51
CA ILE A 91 -49.74 -24.37 -21.14
C ILE A 91 -50.96 -23.45 -21.08
N TYR A 92 -52.05 -23.97 -20.52
CA TYR A 92 -53.29 -23.22 -20.36
C TYR A 92 -53.66 -23.16 -18.86
N SER A 93 -54.45 -22.14 -18.50
CA SER A 93 -55.19 -22.06 -17.24
C SER A 93 -56.69 -21.96 -17.53
N GLY A 94 -57.55 -22.14 -16.54
CA GLY A 94 -59.01 -22.04 -16.67
C GLY A 94 -59.72 -23.39 -16.58
N THR A 95 -60.86 -23.48 -17.25
CA THR A 95 -61.64 -24.74 -17.30
C THR A 95 -61.58 -25.29 -18.74
N CYS A 96 -61.81 -26.57 -18.93
CA CYS A 96 -61.79 -27.17 -20.29
C CYS A 96 -62.81 -26.52 -21.27
N ALA A 97 -63.87 -25.85 -20.78
CA ALA A 97 -64.79 -25.08 -21.60
C ALA A 97 -64.29 -23.68 -21.95
N ALA A 98 -63.31 -23.15 -21.18
CA ALA A 98 -62.78 -21.78 -21.35
C ALA A 98 -61.30 -21.76 -20.93
N LEU A 99 -60.43 -22.22 -21.79
CA LEU A 99 -58.98 -22.25 -21.56
C LEU A 99 -58.36 -20.90 -21.99
N THR A 100 -57.45 -20.43 -21.14
CA THR A 100 -56.67 -19.21 -21.39
C THR A 100 -55.22 -19.64 -21.57
N CYS A 101 -54.55 -19.19 -22.64
CA CYS A 101 -53.14 -19.46 -22.88
C CYS A 101 -52.26 -18.77 -21.82
N VAL A 102 -51.38 -19.50 -21.24
CA VAL A 102 -50.37 -19.01 -20.30
C VAL A 102 -49.03 -18.81 -21.00
N VAL A 103 -48.51 -19.85 -21.65
CA VAL A 103 -47.25 -19.83 -22.39
C VAL A 103 -47.23 -21.01 -23.36
N ALA A 104 -46.45 -20.87 -24.45
CA ALA A 104 -46.19 -21.95 -25.38
C ALA A 104 -44.74 -21.90 -25.83
N ASP A 105 -44.18 -23.05 -26.19
CA ASP A 105 -42.81 -23.18 -26.69
C ASP A 105 -42.67 -24.31 -27.72
N ASP A 106 -41.73 -24.16 -28.64
CA ASP A 106 -41.43 -25.10 -29.72
C ASP A 106 -39.96 -25.54 -29.72
N ASP A 107 -38.99 -24.65 -29.71
CA ASP A 107 -37.56 -24.92 -29.96
C ASP A 107 -36.61 -24.23 -28.95
N SER A 108 -37.01 -23.92 -27.71
CA SER A 108 -36.20 -23.19 -26.74
C SER A 108 -35.27 -24.07 -25.89
N GLY A 109 -35.16 -25.37 -26.19
CA GLY A 109 -34.23 -26.27 -25.53
C GLY A 109 -32.78 -25.98 -25.87
N THR A 110 -31.86 -26.47 -25.06
CA THR A 110 -30.40 -26.25 -25.18
C THR A 110 -29.65 -27.47 -25.72
N ILE A 111 -30.20 -28.65 -25.56
CA ILE A 111 -29.59 -29.90 -26.04
C ILE A 111 -29.76 -29.99 -27.56
N THR A 112 -28.65 -29.89 -28.27
CA THR A 112 -28.63 -29.85 -29.73
C THR A 112 -28.50 -31.23 -30.36
N CYS A 113 -29.16 -31.41 -31.49
CA CYS A 113 -28.97 -32.54 -32.36
C CYS A 113 -27.62 -32.50 -33.09
N SER A 114 -27.25 -33.55 -33.79
CA SER A 114 -26.05 -33.59 -34.66
C SER A 114 -26.04 -32.51 -35.76
N THR A 115 -27.18 -31.88 -36.04
CA THR A 115 -27.33 -30.73 -36.94
C THR A 115 -26.95 -29.38 -36.32
N GLY A 116 -26.69 -29.34 -35.00
CA GLY A 116 -26.36 -28.13 -34.26
C GLY A 116 -27.60 -27.32 -33.81
N THR A 117 -28.79 -27.81 -33.95
CA THR A 117 -30.06 -27.16 -33.55
C THR A 117 -30.76 -28.01 -32.47
N SER A 118 -31.34 -27.37 -31.46
CA SER A 118 -32.28 -27.99 -30.54
C SER A 118 -33.68 -27.86 -31.06
N TYR A 119 -34.44 -28.93 -30.95
CA TYR A 119 -35.88 -29.01 -31.27
C TYR A 119 -36.70 -29.34 -30.02
N LEU A 120 -36.12 -29.17 -28.87
CA LEU A 120 -36.76 -29.46 -27.59
C LEU A 120 -37.41 -28.20 -27.00
N SER A 121 -38.55 -28.36 -26.33
CA SER A 121 -39.36 -27.28 -25.79
C SER A 121 -39.06 -27.09 -24.30
N THR A 122 -39.00 -25.82 -23.88
CA THR A 122 -38.89 -25.41 -22.46
C THR A 122 -39.70 -24.17 -22.20
N ALA A 123 -40.67 -24.21 -21.28
CA ALA A 123 -41.51 -23.05 -20.94
C ALA A 123 -41.55 -22.81 -19.45
N THR A 124 -41.43 -21.55 -19.05
CA THR A 124 -41.50 -21.12 -17.65
C THR A 124 -42.65 -20.15 -17.43
N PHE A 125 -43.40 -20.31 -16.34
CA PHE A 125 -44.52 -19.45 -15.98
C PHE A 125 -44.72 -19.36 -14.46
N ASN A 126 -45.42 -18.31 -14.00
CA ASN A 126 -45.77 -18.16 -12.59
C ASN A 126 -47.12 -18.89 -12.33
N ALA A 127 -47.07 -19.89 -11.49
CA ALA A 127 -48.24 -20.69 -11.09
C ALA A 127 -48.79 -20.27 -9.73
N VAL A 128 -50.09 -20.09 -9.64
CA VAL A 128 -50.79 -19.67 -8.40
C VAL A 128 -51.36 -20.90 -7.71
N ALA A 129 -51.18 -21.00 -6.41
CA ALA A 129 -51.66 -22.08 -5.54
C ALA A 129 -53.14 -22.37 -5.80
N GLY A 130 -53.49 -23.63 -5.98
CA GLY A 130 -54.86 -24.10 -6.21
C GLY A 130 -55.44 -23.85 -7.61
N THR A 131 -54.68 -23.19 -8.51
CA THR A 131 -55.07 -22.98 -9.91
C THR A 131 -54.62 -24.17 -10.74
N THR A 132 -55.54 -24.81 -11.51
CA THR A 132 -55.16 -25.90 -12.41
C THR A 132 -54.58 -25.35 -13.73
N TYR A 133 -53.41 -25.85 -14.09
CA TYR A 133 -52.75 -25.60 -15.37
C TYR A 133 -52.73 -26.85 -16.20
N TYR A 134 -53.12 -26.71 -17.51
CA TYR A 134 -53.14 -27.81 -18.44
C TYR A 134 -51.88 -27.73 -19.27
N ILE A 135 -51.02 -28.76 -19.18
CA ILE A 135 -49.78 -28.94 -19.92
C ILE A 135 -50.13 -29.84 -21.10
N VAL A 136 -49.91 -29.33 -22.32
CA VAL A 136 -50.35 -29.98 -23.56
C VAL A 136 -49.18 -30.13 -24.51
N TRP A 137 -48.89 -31.35 -24.86
CA TRP A 137 -47.90 -31.72 -25.84
C TRP A 137 -48.57 -32.18 -27.10
N ASP A 138 -48.24 -31.67 -28.30
CA ASP A 138 -48.88 -32.03 -29.55
C ASP A 138 -47.93 -32.66 -30.57
N ASN A 139 -48.50 -33.38 -31.55
CA ASN A 139 -47.76 -34.15 -32.53
C ASN A 139 -47.43 -33.36 -33.82
N ARG A 140 -47.29 -32.04 -33.73
CA ARG A 140 -46.97 -31.18 -34.87
C ARG A 140 -45.78 -31.70 -35.66
N TRP A 141 -44.73 -32.06 -34.99
CA TRP A 141 -43.46 -32.48 -35.58
C TRP A 141 -43.18 -33.97 -35.39
N ALA A 142 -43.51 -34.54 -34.25
CA ALA A 142 -43.37 -35.98 -33.99
C ALA A 142 -44.45 -36.51 -33.08
N SER A 143 -44.91 -37.76 -33.34
CA SER A 143 -45.86 -38.47 -32.49
C SER A 143 -45.19 -39.50 -31.53
N THR A 144 -43.88 -39.65 -31.64
CA THR A 144 -43.11 -40.57 -30.79
C THR A 144 -43.00 -40.09 -29.36
N GLY A 145 -43.00 -41.03 -28.39
CA GLY A 145 -42.88 -40.71 -27.00
C GLY A 145 -41.55 -40.04 -26.60
N PHE A 146 -41.58 -39.30 -25.48
CA PHE A 146 -40.44 -38.64 -24.90
C PHE A 146 -40.66 -38.40 -23.40
N ASN A 147 -39.64 -37.97 -22.66
CA ASN A 147 -39.76 -37.55 -21.26
C ASN A 147 -39.87 -36.05 -21.14
N PHE A 148 -40.61 -35.55 -20.17
CA PHE A 148 -40.58 -34.15 -19.80
C PHE A 148 -40.46 -33.97 -18.28
N GLN A 149 -39.87 -32.88 -17.87
CA GLN A 149 -39.70 -32.54 -16.47
C GLN A 149 -40.60 -31.37 -16.08
N VAL A 150 -41.17 -31.46 -14.86
CA VAL A 150 -41.83 -30.37 -14.19
C VAL A 150 -40.95 -30.00 -13.02
N SER A 151 -40.48 -28.76 -12.97
CA SER A 151 -39.70 -28.21 -11.88
C SER A 151 -40.40 -27.01 -11.24
N GLU A 152 -40.34 -26.92 -9.93
CA GLU A 152 -40.98 -25.87 -9.12
C GLU A 152 -39.96 -25.08 -8.35
N LEU A 153 -40.03 -23.76 -8.43
CA LEU A 153 -39.30 -22.86 -7.58
C LEU A 153 -40.30 -21.99 -6.79
N PRO A 154 -40.20 -21.80 -5.49
CA PRO A 154 -41.12 -20.93 -4.75
C PRO A 154 -41.21 -19.54 -5.42
N ALA A 155 -42.40 -18.98 -5.54
CA ALA A 155 -42.60 -17.65 -6.13
C ALA A 155 -41.76 -16.62 -5.36
N GLY A 156 -40.95 -15.84 -6.09
CA GLY A 156 -39.96 -14.94 -5.52
C GLY A 156 -38.68 -15.63 -5.02
N TYR A 157 -38.45 -16.91 -5.40
CA TYR A 157 -37.18 -17.58 -5.09
C TYR A 157 -36.01 -16.76 -5.65
N ASN A 158 -35.08 -16.43 -4.75
CA ASN A 158 -33.86 -15.74 -5.10
C ASN A 158 -32.69 -16.69 -4.79
N PRO A 159 -32.01 -17.24 -5.79
CA PRO A 159 -30.90 -18.16 -5.59
C PRO A 159 -29.74 -17.54 -4.80
N CYS A 160 -29.53 -16.24 -4.90
CA CYS A 160 -28.57 -15.52 -4.08
C CYS A 160 -28.95 -15.57 -2.59
N ALA A 161 -30.23 -15.30 -2.25
CA ALA A 161 -30.69 -15.36 -0.86
C ALA A 161 -30.72 -16.80 -0.29
N ALA A 162 -30.77 -17.79 -1.17
CA ALA A 162 -30.74 -19.22 -0.85
C ALA A 162 -29.35 -19.84 -1.07
N ALA A 163 -28.30 -19.03 -1.25
CA ALA A 163 -26.95 -19.51 -1.49
C ALA A 163 -26.47 -20.44 -0.37
N ILE A 164 -25.85 -21.54 -0.76
CA ILE A 164 -25.34 -22.56 0.17
C ILE A 164 -24.10 -21.99 0.89
N ALA A 165 -24.17 -21.86 2.22
CA ALA A 165 -23.01 -21.41 2.98
C ALA A 165 -21.91 -22.47 2.98
N ILE A 166 -20.67 -22.03 2.66
CA ILE A 166 -19.49 -22.88 2.63
C ILE A 166 -18.35 -22.26 3.42
N THR A 167 -17.39 -23.08 3.78
CA THR A 167 -16.11 -22.70 4.37
C THR A 167 -14.97 -23.18 3.47
N ALA A 168 -13.72 -22.82 3.80
CA ALA A 168 -12.56 -23.38 3.12
C ALA A 168 -12.59 -24.92 3.12
N GLY A 169 -12.23 -25.52 1.99
CA GLY A 169 -12.27 -26.95 1.76
C GLY A 169 -12.81 -27.32 0.37
N THR A 170 -13.17 -28.60 0.20
CA THR A 170 -13.74 -29.12 -1.04
C THR A 170 -15.27 -29.17 -0.97
N THR A 171 -15.91 -28.69 -2.02
CA THR A 171 -17.37 -28.68 -2.16
C THR A 171 -17.76 -29.35 -3.47
N THR A 172 -18.77 -30.23 -3.42
CA THR A 172 -19.32 -30.89 -4.59
C THR A 172 -20.51 -30.11 -5.15
N VAL A 173 -20.46 -29.77 -6.41
CA VAL A 173 -21.57 -29.25 -7.22
C VAL A 173 -22.23 -30.47 -7.87
N ASN A 174 -23.43 -30.84 -7.46
CA ASN A 174 -24.12 -32.01 -8.06
C ASN A 174 -24.56 -31.70 -9.50
N THR A 175 -25.33 -30.62 -9.67
CA THR A 175 -25.79 -30.10 -10.95
C THR A 175 -25.95 -28.59 -10.87
N ILE A 176 -25.87 -27.93 -12.02
CA ILE A 176 -26.18 -26.50 -12.16
C ILE A 176 -27.62 -26.40 -12.66
N ASP A 177 -28.56 -26.11 -11.76
CA ASP A 177 -30.01 -26.29 -11.96
C ASP A 177 -30.87 -25.07 -11.57
N GLN A 178 -30.29 -24.01 -11.05
CA GLN A 178 -31.02 -22.81 -10.63
C GLN A 178 -30.96 -21.72 -11.69
N THR A 179 -32.06 -21.01 -11.92
CA THR A 179 -32.09 -19.88 -12.85
C THR A 179 -31.04 -18.82 -12.45
N ASN A 180 -30.25 -18.38 -13.41
CA ASN A 180 -29.28 -17.30 -13.16
C ASN A 180 -30.02 -15.96 -13.05
N ILE A 181 -29.83 -15.24 -11.94
CA ILE A 181 -30.49 -13.95 -11.70
C ILE A 181 -29.56 -12.72 -11.89
N ASN A 182 -28.26 -12.97 -12.03
CA ASN A 182 -27.30 -11.89 -12.18
C ASN A 182 -26.36 -12.18 -13.35
N THR A 183 -26.39 -11.33 -14.36
CA THR A 183 -25.62 -11.46 -15.59
C THR A 183 -24.46 -10.48 -15.70
N ALA A 184 -24.12 -9.75 -14.62
CA ALA A 184 -23.06 -8.74 -14.68
C ALA A 184 -21.68 -9.34 -15.05
N CYS A 185 -21.41 -10.61 -14.67
CA CYS A 185 -20.19 -11.34 -15.05
C CYS A 185 -20.45 -12.52 -15.98
N SER A 186 -21.70 -12.95 -16.19
CA SER A 186 -22.04 -14.16 -16.97
C SER A 186 -23.31 -13.98 -17.77
N SER A 187 -23.33 -14.59 -18.95
CA SER A 187 -24.51 -14.69 -19.83
C SER A 187 -25.22 -16.06 -19.76
N ALA A 188 -24.86 -16.91 -18.80
CA ALA A 188 -25.43 -18.23 -18.61
C ALA A 188 -26.90 -18.17 -18.15
N THR A 189 -27.66 -19.22 -18.43
CA THR A 189 -29.09 -19.33 -18.09
C THR A 189 -29.35 -19.99 -16.75
N LEU A 190 -28.47 -20.91 -16.34
CA LEU A 190 -28.54 -21.63 -15.06
C LEU A 190 -27.27 -21.37 -14.22
N SER A 191 -27.44 -21.46 -12.91
CA SER A 191 -26.37 -21.24 -11.95
C SER A 191 -26.52 -22.10 -10.71
N LYS A 192 -25.44 -22.17 -9.90
CA LYS A 192 -25.45 -22.75 -8.54
C LYS A 192 -24.73 -21.79 -7.62
N TRP A 193 -25.38 -21.38 -6.55
CA TRP A 193 -24.95 -20.30 -5.68
C TRP A 193 -24.41 -20.81 -4.35
N TYR A 194 -23.23 -20.34 -4.02
CA TYR A 194 -22.57 -20.55 -2.73
C TYR A 194 -22.24 -19.22 -2.09
N SER A 195 -22.32 -19.15 -0.77
CA SER A 195 -21.93 -17.96 0.01
C SER A 195 -20.75 -18.30 0.92
N TYR A 196 -19.78 -17.43 0.95
CA TYR A 196 -18.59 -17.52 1.78
C TYR A 196 -18.39 -16.20 2.51
N THR A 197 -18.23 -16.26 3.85
CA THR A 197 -17.95 -15.08 4.67
C THR A 197 -16.68 -15.35 5.46
N PRO A 198 -15.54 -14.75 5.07
CA PRO A 198 -14.27 -14.92 5.75
C PRO A 198 -14.31 -14.32 7.16
N THR A 199 -13.63 -14.93 8.11
CA THR A 199 -13.47 -14.40 9.47
C THR A 199 -12.27 -13.48 9.62
N VAL A 200 -11.33 -13.53 8.68
CA VAL A 200 -10.13 -12.69 8.59
C VAL A 200 -9.98 -12.18 7.16
N ASN A 201 -9.19 -11.10 6.98
CA ASN A 201 -8.76 -10.73 5.63
C ASN A 201 -7.88 -11.84 5.07
N ALA A 202 -8.17 -12.30 3.87
CA ALA A 202 -7.48 -13.45 3.30
C ALA A 202 -7.32 -13.34 1.79
N ARG A 203 -6.35 -14.04 1.25
CA ARG A 203 -6.26 -14.37 -0.16
C ARG A 203 -6.93 -15.72 -0.39
N VAL A 204 -7.98 -15.72 -1.19
CA VAL A 204 -8.81 -16.89 -1.46
C VAL A 204 -8.58 -17.36 -2.89
N THR A 205 -8.42 -18.66 -3.06
CA THR A 205 -8.43 -19.30 -4.39
C THR A 205 -9.63 -20.23 -4.48
N VAL A 206 -10.48 -19.99 -5.48
CA VAL A 206 -11.55 -20.91 -5.89
C VAL A 206 -11.07 -21.67 -7.12
N SER A 207 -11.14 -23.00 -7.09
CA SER A 207 -10.58 -23.85 -8.13
C SER A 207 -11.40 -25.10 -8.39
N SER A 208 -11.81 -25.33 -9.63
CA SER A 208 -12.27 -26.63 -10.14
C SER A 208 -11.13 -27.46 -10.75
N ASP A 209 -9.88 -26.96 -10.75
CA ASP A 209 -8.71 -27.62 -11.35
C ASP A 209 -8.26 -28.81 -10.49
N LEU A 210 -9.06 -29.86 -10.52
CA LEU A 210 -8.91 -31.11 -9.76
C LEU A 210 -8.91 -32.31 -10.70
N MET A 211 -8.12 -33.32 -10.39
CA MET A 211 -8.06 -34.57 -11.18
C MET A 211 -9.42 -35.28 -11.30
N THR A 212 -10.32 -35.08 -10.32
CA THR A 212 -11.70 -35.61 -10.34
C THR A 212 -12.57 -34.93 -11.41
N ASN A 213 -12.14 -33.77 -11.90
CA ASN A 213 -12.87 -32.96 -12.88
C ASN A 213 -12.26 -33.04 -14.29
N ILE A 214 -11.33 -33.96 -14.52
CA ILE A 214 -10.67 -34.05 -15.84
C ILE A 214 -11.70 -34.09 -16.96
N CYS A 215 -11.51 -33.29 -18.02
CA CYS A 215 -12.46 -33.12 -19.14
C CYS A 215 -13.82 -32.48 -18.79
N LYS A 216 -13.96 -31.87 -17.60
CA LYS A 216 -15.09 -30.97 -17.32
C LYS A 216 -14.78 -29.59 -17.93
N ASP A 217 -15.83 -28.86 -18.24
CA ASP A 217 -15.75 -27.47 -18.69
C ASP A 217 -16.55 -26.61 -17.70
N THR A 218 -15.86 -25.77 -16.95
CA THR A 218 -16.43 -25.05 -15.80
C THR A 218 -16.30 -23.57 -15.98
N ASN A 219 -17.28 -22.81 -15.51
CA ASN A 219 -17.26 -21.35 -15.49
C ASN A 219 -17.85 -20.84 -14.18
N PHE A 220 -17.22 -19.83 -13.57
CA PHE A 220 -17.77 -19.19 -12.38
C PHE A 220 -17.52 -17.69 -12.31
N SER A 221 -18.33 -17.04 -11.49
CA SER A 221 -18.24 -15.61 -11.19
C SER A 221 -18.32 -15.39 -9.70
N ILE A 222 -17.63 -14.36 -9.22
CA ILE A 222 -17.63 -13.94 -7.81
C ILE A 222 -18.34 -12.59 -7.70
N TYR A 223 -19.27 -12.50 -6.76
CA TYR A 223 -20.01 -11.29 -6.44
C TYR A 223 -19.91 -10.93 -4.98
N THR A 224 -20.11 -9.66 -4.67
CA THR A 224 -20.36 -9.10 -3.34
C THR A 224 -21.56 -8.17 -3.38
N GLY A 225 -22.10 -7.81 -2.23
CA GLY A 225 -23.24 -6.90 -2.14
C GLY A 225 -24.47 -7.56 -1.48
N ASN A 226 -25.65 -7.10 -1.83
CA ASN A 226 -26.89 -7.55 -1.22
C ASN A 226 -27.84 -8.15 -2.27
N CYS A 227 -28.38 -9.31 -2.00
CA CYS A 227 -29.27 -10.05 -2.90
C CYS A 227 -30.58 -9.30 -3.27
N THR A 228 -30.97 -8.27 -2.51
CA THR A 228 -32.19 -7.49 -2.77
C THR A 228 -31.93 -6.12 -3.38
N THR A 229 -30.79 -5.49 -3.05
CA THR A 229 -30.45 -4.14 -3.54
C THR A 229 -29.46 -4.14 -4.70
N GLY A 230 -28.80 -5.23 -4.94
CA GLY A 230 -27.87 -5.44 -6.06
C GLY A 230 -26.56 -6.09 -5.65
N LEU A 231 -25.99 -6.78 -6.60
CA LEU A 231 -24.69 -7.45 -6.50
C LEU A 231 -23.68 -6.77 -7.43
N THR A 232 -22.45 -6.69 -6.97
CA THR A 232 -21.31 -6.20 -7.76
C THR A 232 -20.43 -7.38 -8.14
N CYS A 233 -20.11 -7.49 -9.43
CA CYS A 233 -19.16 -8.49 -9.93
C CYS A 233 -17.74 -8.09 -9.51
N ILE A 234 -17.04 -9.00 -8.84
CA ILE A 234 -15.65 -8.83 -8.41
C ILE A 234 -14.68 -9.40 -9.44
N THR A 235 -14.93 -10.65 -9.86
CA THR A 235 -14.10 -11.36 -10.83
C THR A 235 -14.84 -12.57 -11.38
N SER A 236 -14.33 -13.15 -12.46
CA SER A 236 -14.80 -14.41 -13.04
C SER A 236 -13.62 -15.20 -13.59
N ASP A 237 -13.84 -16.49 -13.84
CA ASP A 237 -12.87 -17.34 -14.52
C ASP A 237 -13.55 -18.46 -15.30
N ASP A 238 -12.92 -18.86 -16.40
CA ASP A 238 -13.41 -19.83 -17.36
C ASP A 238 -12.39 -20.98 -17.61
N ASN A 239 -11.13 -20.66 -17.94
CA ASN A 239 -10.16 -21.64 -18.46
C ASN A 239 -8.73 -21.46 -17.89
N SER A 240 -8.58 -20.97 -16.65
CA SER A 240 -7.25 -20.73 -16.04
C SER A 240 -6.65 -21.94 -15.32
N GLY A 241 -7.30 -23.12 -15.38
CA GLY A 241 -6.74 -24.36 -14.85
C GLY A 241 -5.56 -24.87 -15.66
N VAL A 242 -4.83 -25.83 -15.09
CA VAL A 242 -3.64 -26.46 -15.73
C VAL A 242 -3.85 -27.92 -16.09
N ILE A 243 -4.88 -28.58 -15.55
CA ILE A 243 -5.17 -30.00 -15.81
C ILE A 243 -5.85 -30.10 -17.17
N ALA A 244 -5.13 -30.62 -18.16
CA ALA A 244 -5.64 -30.81 -19.52
C ALA A 244 -6.46 -32.09 -19.65
N CYS A 245 -7.48 -32.07 -20.53
CA CYS A 245 -8.39 -33.18 -20.75
C CYS A 245 -7.70 -34.40 -21.39
N ASN A 246 -6.72 -34.22 -22.28
CA ASN A 246 -6.04 -35.27 -23.01
C ASN A 246 -4.51 -35.09 -22.97
N VAL A 247 -3.78 -36.22 -22.99
CA VAL A 247 -2.33 -36.21 -23.14
C VAL A 247 -1.92 -35.50 -24.44
N GLY A 248 -1.14 -34.46 -24.32
CA GLY A 248 -0.69 -33.62 -25.47
C GLY A 248 -1.54 -32.37 -25.74
N ASN A 249 -2.65 -32.14 -25.04
CA ASN A 249 -3.37 -30.88 -25.03
C ASN A 249 -2.81 -29.99 -23.91
N THR A 250 -2.51 -28.74 -24.21
CA THR A 250 -1.99 -27.75 -23.23
C THR A 250 -3.10 -26.89 -22.63
N ASN A 251 -4.33 -27.00 -23.11
CA ASN A 251 -5.44 -26.18 -22.64
C ASN A 251 -6.27 -26.95 -21.61
N SER A 252 -6.52 -26.33 -20.48
CA SER A 252 -7.49 -26.74 -19.48
C SER A 252 -8.81 -26.00 -19.69
N ASN A 253 -9.93 -26.69 -19.50
CA ASN A 253 -11.25 -26.08 -19.44
C ASN A 253 -11.74 -25.91 -17.98
N LEU A 254 -10.85 -26.05 -17.03
CA LEU A 254 -11.13 -25.89 -15.61
C LEU A 254 -10.84 -24.46 -15.14
N SER A 255 -11.64 -23.98 -14.23
CA SER A 255 -11.59 -22.61 -13.75
C SER A 255 -10.79 -22.49 -12.45
N VAL A 256 -9.93 -21.47 -12.38
CA VAL A 256 -9.15 -21.13 -11.18
C VAL A 256 -9.07 -19.62 -11.04
N LYS A 257 -9.42 -19.07 -9.86
CA LYS A 257 -9.24 -17.65 -9.60
C LYS A 257 -8.80 -17.40 -8.17
N THR A 258 -7.78 -16.55 -8.05
CA THR A 258 -7.31 -16.03 -6.75
C THR A 258 -7.71 -14.56 -6.63
N PHE A 259 -8.25 -14.16 -5.47
CA PHE A 259 -8.66 -12.79 -5.15
C PHE A 259 -8.59 -12.55 -3.65
N ASP A 260 -8.50 -11.28 -3.24
CA ASP A 260 -8.45 -10.91 -1.84
C ASP A 260 -9.86 -10.68 -1.29
N VAL A 261 -10.10 -11.12 -0.06
CA VAL A 261 -11.38 -11.01 0.66
C VAL A 261 -11.22 -10.27 1.98
N THR A 262 -12.28 -9.54 2.35
CA THR A 262 -12.32 -8.77 3.60
C THR A 262 -13.15 -9.51 4.66
N ALA A 263 -12.66 -9.56 5.88
CA ALA A 263 -13.34 -10.18 7.02
C ALA A 263 -14.77 -9.63 7.19
N GLY A 264 -15.72 -10.53 7.42
CA GLY A 264 -17.14 -10.22 7.63
C GLY A 264 -17.93 -9.82 6.38
N VAL A 265 -17.28 -9.69 5.20
CA VAL A 265 -17.97 -9.44 3.92
C VAL A 265 -18.38 -10.76 3.30
N THR A 266 -19.65 -10.88 2.90
CA THR A 266 -20.12 -12.08 2.22
C THR A 266 -19.80 -12.00 0.72
N TYR A 267 -19.15 -13.04 0.21
CA TYR A 267 -18.86 -13.27 -1.20
C TYR A 267 -19.74 -14.40 -1.72
N TYR A 268 -20.32 -14.21 -2.90
CA TYR A 268 -21.11 -15.22 -3.58
C TYR A 268 -20.30 -15.82 -4.72
N ILE A 269 -20.08 -17.14 -4.64
CA ILE A 269 -19.42 -17.95 -5.65
C ILE A 269 -20.51 -18.59 -6.49
N VAL A 270 -20.57 -18.24 -7.77
CA VAL A 270 -21.67 -18.62 -8.65
C VAL A 270 -21.10 -19.42 -9.81
N TRP A 271 -21.28 -20.71 -9.78
CA TRP A 271 -21.00 -21.62 -10.90
C TRP A 271 -22.15 -21.58 -11.88
N ASP A 272 -21.89 -21.57 -13.18
CA ASP A 272 -22.91 -21.44 -14.19
C ASP A 272 -22.77 -22.47 -15.31
N ASN A 273 -23.84 -22.61 -16.14
CA ASN A 273 -23.93 -23.60 -17.19
C ASN A 273 -23.45 -23.09 -18.55
N LYS A 274 -22.60 -22.09 -18.62
CA LYS A 274 -22.11 -21.52 -19.89
C LYS A 274 -21.62 -22.60 -20.86
N TRP A 275 -20.93 -23.60 -20.36
CA TRP A 275 -20.36 -24.69 -21.09
C TRP A 275 -20.95 -26.06 -20.72
N SER A 276 -21.25 -26.30 -19.44
CA SER A 276 -21.81 -27.56 -18.98
C SER A 276 -22.61 -27.35 -17.68
N ALA A 277 -23.74 -28.07 -17.57
CA ALA A 277 -24.53 -28.17 -16.34
C ALA A 277 -24.15 -29.38 -15.44
N SER A 278 -23.17 -30.19 -15.89
CA SER A 278 -22.81 -31.43 -15.17
C SER A 278 -22.08 -31.14 -13.85
N GLY A 279 -22.29 -32.00 -12.85
CA GLY A 279 -21.64 -31.87 -11.56
C GLY A 279 -20.12 -32.01 -11.58
N PHE A 280 -19.44 -31.36 -10.60
CA PHE A 280 -17.99 -31.38 -10.40
C PHE A 280 -17.64 -31.01 -8.97
N ASP A 281 -16.39 -31.16 -8.59
CA ASP A 281 -15.89 -30.69 -7.32
C ASP A 281 -15.14 -29.38 -7.48
N PHE A 282 -15.19 -28.50 -6.47
CA PHE A 282 -14.28 -27.35 -6.39
C PHE A 282 -13.70 -27.19 -5.00
N THR A 283 -12.52 -26.58 -4.92
CA THR A 283 -11.89 -26.21 -3.67
C THR A 283 -11.96 -24.71 -3.45
N LEU A 284 -12.15 -24.31 -2.20
CA LEU A 284 -11.88 -22.98 -1.70
C LEU A 284 -10.74 -23.08 -0.73
N THR A 285 -9.60 -22.45 -1.06
CA THR A 285 -8.45 -22.34 -0.17
C THR A 285 -8.34 -20.93 0.33
N GLU A 286 -7.99 -20.77 1.59
CA GLU A 286 -7.88 -19.49 2.28
C GLU A 286 -6.48 -19.36 2.87
N VAL A 287 -5.79 -18.27 2.54
CA VAL A 287 -4.51 -17.88 3.15
C VAL A 287 -4.72 -16.53 3.83
N PRO A 288 -4.72 -16.47 5.16
CA PRO A 288 -4.84 -15.20 5.87
C PRO A 288 -3.81 -14.17 5.40
N ILE A 289 -4.27 -12.96 5.14
CA ILE A 289 -3.39 -11.83 4.88
C ILE A 289 -2.95 -11.29 6.23
N VAL A 290 -1.72 -11.61 6.62
CA VAL A 290 -1.09 -10.97 7.78
C VAL A 290 -0.56 -9.64 7.29
N LEU A 291 -1.19 -8.54 7.72
CA LEU A 291 -0.71 -7.21 7.41
C LEU A 291 0.57 -6.95 8.22
N PRO A 292 1.63 -6.37 7.61
CA PRO A 292 2.84 -5.99 8.33
C PRO A 292 2.56 -5.07 9.52
N VAL A 293 1.64 -4.12 9.34
CA VAL A 293 1.09 -3.25 10.39
C VAL A 293 -0.43 -3.11 10.20
N ASN A 294 -1.18 -3.04 11.29
CA ASN A 294 -2.60 -2.72 11.26
C ASN A 294 -2.81 -1.25 11.65
N TYR A 295 -3.92 -0.65 11.21
CA TYR A 295 -4.28 0.71 11.55
C TYR A 295 -5.66 0.78 12.18
N THR A 296 -5.81 1.57 13.24
CA THR A 296 -7.10 2.01 13.76
C THR A 296 -7.40 3.43 13.29
N ASN A 297 -8.57 3.65 12.71
CA ASN A 297 -8.93 4.96 12.16
C ASN A 297 -9.70 5.77 13.21
N GLN A 298 -9.27 7.00 13.41
CA GLN A 298 -9.98 7.97 14.24
C GLN A 298 -10.19 9.27 13.46
N THR A 299 -11.42 9.80 13.51
CA THR A 299 -11.76 11.06 12.86
C THR A 299 -11.73 12.19 13.88
N PHE A 300 -10.93 13.20 13.62
CA PHE A 300 -10.86 14.44 14.39
C PHE A 300 -11.50 15.56 13.58
N SER A 301 -12.79 15.79 13.78
CA SER A 301 -13.55 16.82 13.06
C SER A 301 -13.07 18.26 13.35
N THR A 302 -12.26 18.42 14.38
CA THR A 302 -11.63 19.69 14.78
C THR A 302 -10.37 20.01 14.01
N VAL A 303 -9.75 19.06 13.28
CA VAL A 303 -8.64 19.37 12.39
C VAL A 303 -9.14 20.29 11.27
N ASN A 304 -8.58 21.47 11.19
CA ASN A 304 -9.01 22.51 10.27
C ASN A 304 -7.92 22.75 9.22
N SER A 305 -7.91 21.90 8.19
CA SER A 305 -7.01 22.04 7.06
C SER A 305 -7.76 21.80 5.77
N SER A 306 -7.52 22.66 4.77
CA SER A 306 -8.12 22.47 3.45
C SER A 306 -7.23 21.67 2.51
N TYR A 307 -5.90 21.68 2.70
CA TYR A 307 -4.96 21.09 1.73
C TYR A 307 -3.78 20.40 2.37
N ASN A 308 -3.05 21.06 3.26
CA ASN A 308 -1.78 20.60 3.76
C ASN A 308 -1.86 20.36 5.25
N ILE A 309 -1.33 19.23 5.68
CA ILE A 309 -1.25 18.86 7.07
C ILE A 309 0.21 18.72 7.44
N CYS A 310 0.53 19.19 8.63
CA CYS A 310 1.85 19.18 9.18
C CYS A 310 1.81 18.44 10.51
N ILE A 311 2.76 17.56 10.72
CA ILE A 311 3.04 16.93 11.99
C ILE A 311 4.43 17.36 12.43
N VAL A 312 4.50 18.17 13.46
CA VAL A 312 5.76 18.67 14.03
C VAL A 312 5.51 19.20 15.45
N ASP A 313 6.52 19.17 16.29
CA ASP A 313 6.49 19.80 17.64
C ASP A 313 6.33 21.31 17.51
N MET A 314 5.22 21.88 17.98
CA MET A 314 4.92 23.30 17.94
C MET A 314 5.08 24.00 19.29
N ASN A 315 5.31 23.25 20.37
CA ASN A 315 5.37 23.79 21.74
C ASN A 315 6.72 23.52 22.44
N GLY A 316 7.65 22.84 21.80
CA GLY A 316 8.98 22.52 22.32
C GLY A 316 8.99 21.39 23.35
N ASP A 317 8.00 20.49 23.34
CA ASP A 317 7.93 19.33 24.27
C ASP A 317 8.42 18.02 23.63
N HIS A 318 8.98 18.10 22.41
CA HIS A 318 9.55 17.02 21.61
C HIS A 318 8.56 15.92 21.19
N LYS A 319 7.25 16.21 21.25
CA LYS A 319 6.18 15.35 20.71
C LYS A 319 5.63 15.92 19.43
N ASP A 320 5.10 15.04 18.63
CA ASP A 320 4.51 15.39 17.35
C ASP A 320 3.10 15.98 17.52
N ASP A 321 2.92 17.26 17.18
CA ASP A 321 1.63 17.95 17.19
C ASP A 321 1.03 17.96 15.77
N ILE A 322 -0.29 18.15 15.67
CA ILE A 322 -0.98 18.27 14.38
C ILE A 322 -1.29 19.71 14.08
N VAL A 323 -0.89 20.20 12.92
CA VAL A 323 -1.10 21.56 12.48
C VAL A 323 -2.04 21.62 11.28
N GLY A 324 -3.17 22.29 11.43
CA GLY A 324 -4.09 22.64 10.37
C GLY A 324 -4.15 24.14 10.14
N ILE A 325 -4.07 24.59 8.88
CA ILE A 325 -4.04 26.02 8.53
C ILE A 325 -5.23 26.39 7.65
N ASN A 326 -5.82 27.56 7.93
CA ASN A 326 -6.77 28.23 7.06
C ASN A 326 -6.27 29.65 6.72
N ALA A 327 -7.08 30.44 6.00
CA ALA A 327 -6.67 31.74 5.47
C ALA A 327 -6.20 32.75 6.51
N THR A 328 -6.62 32.67 7.76
CA THR A 328 -6.39 33.68 8.78
C THR A 328 -5.91 33.14 10.11
N SER A 329 -5.87 31.81 10.27
CA SER A 329 -5.54 31.17 11.55
C SER A 329 -4.93 29.80 11.34
N MET A 330 -4.26 29.34 12.37
CA MET A 330 -3.72 28.00 12.52
C MET A 330 -4.39 27.34 13.71
N ARG A 331 -4.78 26.10 13.58
CA ARG A 331 -5.22 25.23 14.68
C ARG A 331 -4.18 24.19 14.96
N VAL A 332 -3.72 24.14 16.21
CA VAL A 332 -2.75 23.13 16.66
C VAL A 332 -3.46 22.18 17.61
N HIS A 333 -3.27 20.89 17.36
CA HIS A 333 -3.64 19.83 18.28
C HIS A 333 -2.37 19.39 18.98
N TYR A 334 -2.13 19.94 20.16
CA TYR A 334 -0.95 19.61 20.98
C TYR A 334 -1.10 18.22 21.57
N GLN A 335 -0.12 17.36 21.32
CA GLN A 335 -0.13 15.98 21.83
C GLN A 335 0.04 15.99 23.35
N GLY A 336 -0.90 15.32 24.05
CA GLY A 336 -0.88 15.18 25.52
C GLY A 336 0.00 14.04 26.00
N ASN A 337 0.09 13.90 27.32
CA ASN A 337 0.79 12.77 27.95
C ASN A 337 -0.01 11.46 27.93
N THR A 338 -1.31 11.51 27.59
CA THR A 338 -2.13 10.32 27.41
C THR A 338 -2.19 10.03 25.93
N PRO A 339 -1.81 8.82 25.46
CA PRO A 339 -1.80 8.44 24.07
C PRO A 339 -3.12 8.79 23.34
N GLY A 340 -3.00 9.43 22.17
CA GLY A 340 -4.15 9.82 21.34
C GLY A 340 -5.00 10.99 21.86
N ASN A 341 -4.62 11.61 22.96
CA ASN A 341 -5.28 12.81 23.50
C ASN A 341 -4.56 14.08 23.08
N PHE A 342 -5.34 15.06 22.59
CA PHE A 342 -4.82 16.34 22.12
C PHE A 342 -5.54 17.51 22.81
N THR A 343 -4.76 18.56 23.10
CA THR A 343 -5.31 19.87 23.49
C THR A 343 -5.36 20.75 22.26
N VAL A 344 -6.53 21.29 21.92
CA VAL A 344 -6.74 22.05 20.69
C VAL A 344 -6.68 23.56 21.00
N THR A 345 -5.84 24.29 20.25
CA THR A 345 -5.71 25.74 20.34
C THR A 345 -5.78 26.38 18.96
N ASP A 346 -6.54 27.46 18.84
CA ASP A 346 -6.59 28.31 17.65
C ASP A 346 -5.69 29.53 17.82
N HIS A 347 -4.79 29.74 16.85
CA HIS A 347 -3.91 30.90 16.77
C HIS A 347 -4.29 31.76 15.57
N THR A 348 -4.63 33.02 15.80
CA THR A 348 -4.87 34.01 14.74
C THR A 348 -3.56 34.68 14.34
N PHE A 349 -3.41 34.94 13.03
CA PHE A 349 -2.19 35.56 12.52
C PHE A 349 -2.26 37.08 12.56
N SER A 350 -1.12 37.72 12.92
CA SER A 350 -0.86 39.09 12.52
C SER A 350 -0.17 39.12 11.17
N PHE A 351 -0.62 39.95 10.23
CA PHE A 351 -0.11 39.98 8.88
C PHE A 351 0.83 41.13 8.59
N SER A 352 1.88 40.87 7.80
CA SER A 352 2.83 41.89 7.32
C SER A 352 3.29 41.57 5.90
N GLY A 353 3.92 42.54 5.21
CA GLY A 353 4.40 42.42 3.84
C GLY A 353 3.29 42.69 2.80
N SER A 354 3.30 41.93 1.67
CA SER A 354 2.32 42.11 0.61
C SER A 354 0.97 41.49 0.99
N THR A 355 -0.11 42.22 0.79
CA THR A 355 -1.47 41.71 1.03
C THR A 355 -2.12 41.06 -0.20
N SER A 356 -1.40 41.05 -1.35
CA SER A 356 -1.93 40.54 -2.61
C SER A 356 -1.71 39.02 -2.80
N ALA A 357 -0.85 38.40 -1.99
CA ALA A 357 -0.63 36.95 -2.07
C ALA A 357 -1.71 36.17 -1.31
N ALA A 358 -2.07 35.02 -1.78
CA ALA A 358 -2.95 34.10 -1.08
C ALA A 358 -2.25 33.59 0.19
N LEU A 359 -2.94 33.65 1.31
CA LEU A 359 -2.39 33.29 2.63
C LEU A 359 -2.59 31.80 2.96
N VAL A 360 -3.43 31.12 2.19
CA VAL A 360 -3.72 29.70 2.39
C VAL A 360 -2.71 28.87 1.60
N PRO A 361 -2.05 27.91 2.20
CA PRO A 361 -1.20 26.99 1.47
C PRO A 361 -2.06 26.12 0.54
N ASN A 362 -1.78 26.19 -0.76
CA ASN A 362 -2.46 25.35 -1.75
C ASN A 362 -1.69 24.07 -2.05
N TRP A 363 -0.36 24.13 -1.97
CA TRP A 363 0.51 23.09 -2.47
C TRP A 363 1.31 22.40 -1.38
N SER A 364 2.01 23.16 -0.51
CA SER A 364 2.97 22.56 0.42
C SER A 364 3.11 23.34 1.72
N MET A 365 3.65 22.66 2.72
CA MET A 365 4.08 23.21 4.01
C MET A 365 5.39 22.57 4.43
N ALA A 366 6.26 23.35 5.08
CA ALA A 366 7.45 22.89 5.76
C ALA A 366 7.59 23.59 7.11
N ALA A 367 8.31 22.99 8.04
CA ALA A 367 8.53 23.49 9.39
C ALA A 367 10.03 23.51 9.75
N GLY A 368 10.44 24.51 10.55
CA GLY A 368 11.78 24.64 11.09
C GLY A 368 11.91 25.94 11.88
N ASP A 369 12.74 25.94 12.91
CA ASP A 369 13.06 27.12 13.74
C ASP A 369 14.13 27.97 13.02
N TYR A 370 13.70 28.81 12.06
CA TYR A 370 14.64 29.61 11.29
C TYR A 370 15.15 30.85 12.02
N ASN A 371 14.43 31.28 13.05
CA ASN A 371 14.81 32.45 13.83
C ASN A 371 15.57 32.11 15.14
N ARG A 372 15.75 30.81 15.42
CA ARG A 372 16.47 30.26 16.58
C ARG A 372 15.84 30.64 17.92
N ASP A 373 14.50 30.72 18.01
CA ASP A 373 13.78 31.02 19.25
C ASP A 373 13.36 29.78 20.04
N GLY A 374 13.65 28.56 19.50
CA GLY A 374 13.35 27.26 20.09
C GLY A 374 11.96 26.74 19.76
N PHE A 375 11.22 27.40 18.87
CA PHE A 375 9.90 26.97 18.43
C PHE A 375 9.83 26.91 16.89
N ASN A 376 9.14 25.92 16.38
CA ASN A 376 9.04 25.75 14.93
C ASN A 376 8.21 26.86 14.27
N ASP A 377 8.76 27.40 13.19
CA ASP A 377 8.15 28.26 12.23
C ASP A 377 7.65 27.46 11.04
N LEU A 378 6.81 28.07 10.18
CA LEU A 378 6.26 27.38 9.01
C LEU A 378 6.52 28.20 7.75
N VAL A 379 6.76 27.52 6.63
CA VAL A 379 6.72 28.12 5.29
C VAL A 379 5.68 27.39 4.44
N LEU A 380 4.82 28.17 3.82
CA LEU A 380 3.68 27.72 3.03
C LEU A 380 3.85 28.11 1.58
N GLY A 381 3.62 27.19 0.66
CA GLY A 381 3.61 27.43 -0.78
C GLY A 381 2.20 27.52 -1.34
N ASN A 382 1.97 28.45 -2.27
CA ASN A 382 0.71 28.57 -3.01
C ASN A 382 0.96 29.04 -4.45
N GLY A 383 -0.07 29.07 -5.29
CA GLY A 383 0.03 29.45 -6.71
C GLY A 383 0.44 30.91 -6.96
N SER A 384 0.65 31.73 -5.93
CA SER A 384 1.00 33.15 -6.08
C SER A 384 2.27 33.55 -5.34
N GLY A 385 2.83 32.71 -4.49
CA GLY A 385 4.04 33.00 -3.71
C GLY A 385 4.21 32.08 -2.50
N ALA A 386 5.06 32.52 -1.59
CA ALA A 386 5.27 31.89 -0.30
C ALA A 386 4.71 32.76 0.84
N THR A 387 4.30 32.11 1.92
CA THR A 387 3.95 32.77 3.18
C THR A 387 4.76 32.16 4.30
N ILE A 388 5.39 32.98 5.12
CA ILE A 388 6.22 32.57 6.24
C ILE A 388 5.46 32.87 7.52
N ILE A 389 5.25 31.87 8.35
CA ILE A 389 4.58 32.01 9.64
C ILE A 389 5.62 31.85 10.72
N THR A 390 5.89 32.92 11.45
CA THR A 390 6.92 32.99 12.49
C THR A 390 6.27 32.84 13.86
N SER A 391 6.80 31.91 14.64
CA SER A 391 6.51 31.76 16.06
C SER A 391 7.04 32.97 16.85
N ILE A 392 6.28 33.45 17.80
CA ILE A 392 6.65 34.55 18.66
C ILE A 392 6.20 34.26 20.11
N ASN A 393 6.92 34.81 21.06
CA ASN A 393 6.57 34.71 22.47
C ASN A 393 6.40 33.25 22.93
N ASN A 394 7.41 32.43 22.69
CA ASN A 394 7.48 31.03 23.08
C ASN A 394 6.30 30.21 22.52
N GLY A 395 6.06 30.29 21.21
CA GLY A 395 5.02 29.52 20.53
C GLY A 395 3.58 29.91 20.81
N SER A 396 3.35 31.04 21.54
CA SER A 396 1.99 31.46 21.90
C SER A 396 1.32 32.40 20.89
N ILE A 397 2.09 33.07 20.04
CA ILE A 397 1.64 34.01 19.02
C ILE A 397 2.33 33.68 17.70
N TYR A 398 1.63 33.93 16.58
CA TYR A 398 2.18 33.68 15.25
C TYR A 398 1.97 34.88 14.35
N SER A 399 3.01 35.26 13.59
CA SER A 399 3.01 36.32 12.61
C SER A 399 3.17 35.75 11.21
N ALA A 400 2.30 36.13 10.29
CA ALA A 400 2.39 35.72 8.89
C ALA A 400 3.02 36.86 8.07
N PHE A 401 4.16 36.58 7.43
CA PHE A 401 4.86 37.47 6.51
C PHE A 401 4.69 36.99 5.07
N VAL A 402 4.24 37.88 4.19
CA VAL A 402 4.08 37.64 2.76
C VAL A 402 5.10 38.45 1.99
N PRO A 403 6.19 37.87 1.47
CA PRO A 403 7.27 38.59 0.82
C PRO A 403 6.88 39.39 -0.43
N GLY A 404 5.86 38.95 -1.17
CA GLY A 404 5.30 39.67 -2.32
C GLY A 404 5.93 39.33 -3.67
N GLN A 405 6.97 38.49 -3.74
CA GLN A 405 7.45 37.96 -4.99
C GLN A 405 6.44 36.99 -5.57
N TYR A 406 6.20 37.05 -6.89
CA TYR A 406 5.42 36.05 -7.58
C TYR A 406 6.23 34.77 -7.78
N ILE A 407 5.78 33.69 -7.18
CA ILE A 407 6.30 32.36 -7.35
C ILE A 407 5.08 31.44 -7.54
N PHE A 408 4.97 30.78 -8.68
CA PHE A 408 4.02 29.68 -8.80
C PHE A 408 4.58 28.48 -8.02
N SER A 409 4.44 28.58 -6.69
CA SER A 409 5.13 27.67 -5.79
C SER A 409 4.50 26.30 -5.79
N GLN A 410 5.36 25.30 -5.74
CA GLN A 410 5.01 23.91 -5.53
C GLN A 410 5.47 23.50 -4.12
N ARG A 411 6.59 22.81 -3.96
CA ARG A 411 7.16 22.44 -2.66
C ARG A 411 7.92 23.60 -2.03
N THR A 412 7.81 23.71 -0.70
CA THR A 412 8.65 24.58 0.14
C THR A 412 9.45 23.73 1.13
N ASN A 413 10.67 24.14 1.44
CA ASN A 413 11.55 23.48 2.41
C ASN A 413 12.27 24.51 3.27
N PHE A 414 12.61 24.11 4.52
CA PHE A 414 13.74 24.70 5.23
C PHE A 414 14.97 23.81 5.02
N SER A 415 16.09 24.42 4.73
CA SER A 415 17.41 23.77 4.63
C SER A 415 18.49 24.82 4.82
N ASP A 416 19.66 24.45 5.29
CA ASP A 416 20.85 25.28 5.28
C ASP A 416 21.51 25.17 3.90
N LEU A 417 21.17 26.11 2.99
CA LEU A 417 21.58 26.05 1.58
C LEU A 417 23.04 26.45 1.35
N ASN A 418 23.62 27.20 2.28
CA ASN A 418 24.95 27.75 2.14
C ASN A 418 25.91 27.22 3.20
N ASN A 419 25.48 26.27 4.00
CA ASN A 419 26.22 25.63 5.08
C ASN A 419 26.80 26.65 6.10
N ASP A 420 25.97 27.69 6.46
CA ASP A 420 26.32 28.69 7.45
C ASP A 420 25.73 28.44 8.85
N GLY A 421 24.99 27.34 9.01
CA GLY A 421 24.36 26.94 10.26
C GLY A 421 22.97 27.55 10.48
N ASN A 422 22.44 28.35 9.55
CA ASN A 422 21.12 28.94 9.66
C ASN A 422 20.17 28.29 8.64
N LEU A 423 18.90 28.15 9.02
CA LEU A 423 17.89 27.61 8.07
C LEU A 423 17.49 28.68 7.08
N ASP A 424 17.67 28.37 5.81
CA ASP A 424 17.18 29.11 4.65
C ASP A 424 15.84 28.52 4.18
N ILE A 425 15.16 29.20 3.28
CA ILE A 425 13.90 28.74 2.68
C ILE A 425 14.12 28.49 1.19
N PHE A 426 13.82 27.29 0.72
CA PHE A 426 13.77 26.94 -0.69
C PHE A 426 12.32 26.79 -1.16
N VAL A 427 12.00 27.29 -2.37
CA VAL A 427 10.66 27.28 -2.97
C VAL A 427 10.75 26.81 -4.42
N CYS A 428 10.21 25.65 -4.71
CA CYS A 428 10.05 25.17 -6.08
C CYS A 428 9.16 26.12 -6.89
N HIS A 429 9.63 26.61 -8.01
CA HIS A 429 8.85 27.41 -8.96
C HIS A 429 8.51 26.56 -10.20
N ASP A 430 7.23 26.31 -10.45
CA ASP A 430 6.78 25.41 -11.53
C ASP A 430 7.15 25.93 -12.93
N ILE A 431 6.93 27.21 -13.20
CA ILE A 431 7.00 27.77 -14.55
C ILE A 431 8.26 28.62 -14.79
N ALA A 432 9.19 28.64 -13.83
CA ALA A 432 10.45 29.40 -13.91
C ALA A 432 11.53 28.73 -13.06
N PRO A 433 12.80 29.19 -13.08
CA PRO A 433 13.82 28.77 -12.13
C PRO A 433 13.36 28.96 -10.69
N SER A 434 13.69 28.02 -9.81
CA SER A 434 13.27 28.02 -8.41
C SER A 434 13.84 29.19 -7.62
N CYS A 435 13.20 29.49 -6.51
CA CYS A 435 13.52 30.64 -5.65
C CYS A 435 13.97 30.19 -4.27
N TYR A 436 14.72 31.04 -3.58
CA TYR A 436 15.10 30.80 -2.20
C TYR A 436 15.31 32.11 -1.45
N TYR A 437 15.28 32.03 -0.13
CA TYR A 437 15.54 33.15 0.77
C TYR A 437 16.65 32.75 1.71
N LEU A 438 17.79 33.45 1.61
CA LEU A 438 18.92 33.27 2.55
C LEU A 438 18.66 34.03 3.85
N ASN A 439 18.84 33.31 4.95
CA ASN A 439 18.70 33.84 6.29
C ASN A 439 20.07 34.29 6.85
N ASN A 440 20.12 35.48 7.43
CA ASN A 440 21.35 36.04 8.00
C ASN A 440 21.58 35.64 9.48
N GLY A 441 20.88 34.64 9.99
CA GLY A 441 20.96 34.20 11.37
C GLY A 441 20.21 35.10 12.39
N SER A 442 19.49 36.10 11.91
CA SER A 442 18.65 36.99 12.75
C SER A 442 17.20 37.03 12.24
N GLY A 443 16.80 36.02 11.45
CA GLY A 443 15.47 35.96 10.86
C GLY A 443 15.25 36.93 9.70
N ASN A 444 16.26 37.66 9.21
CA ASN A 444 16.13 38.51 8.04
C ASN A 444 16.43 37.70 6.77
N LEU A 445 15.49 37.69 5.85
CA LEU A 445 15.49 36.88 4.66
C LEU A 445 15.81 37.70 3.41
N SER A 446 16.81 37.27 2.62
CA SER A 446 17.21 37.87 1.34
C SER A 446 16.75 36.99 0.19
N PHE A 447 15.91 37.54 -0.71
CA PHE A 447 15.34 36.79 -1.85
C PHE A 447 16.34 36.63 -2.98
N TYR A 448 16.39 35.43 -3.54
CA TYR A 448 17.12 35.05 -4.77
C TYR A 448 16.24 34.18 -5.67
N GLN A 449 16.41 34.32 -6.97
CA GLN A 449 15.91 33.39 -7.96
C GLN A 449 17.10 32.80 -8.73
N SER A 450 17.15 31.45 -8.80
CA SER A 450 18.25 30.73 -9.45
C SER A 450 18.52 31.25 -10.87
N THR A 451 19.77 31.52 -11.18
CA THR A 451 20.25 32.06 -12.49
C THR A 451 19.69 33.44 -12.91
N VAL A 452 18.72 33.98 -12.18
CA VAL A 452 18.10 35.28 -12.48
C VAL A 452 18.68 36.39 -11.62
N THR A 453 18.76 36.18 -10.32
CA THR A 453 19.37 37.12 -9.39
C THR A 453 20.89 37.02 -9.47
N PRO A 454 21.62 38.15 -9.70
CA PRO A 454 23.09 38.12 -9.73
C PRO A 454 23.69 37.54 -8.45
N GLY A 455 24.60 36.56 -8.58
CA GLY A 455 25.22 35.84 -7.47
C GLY A 455 24.34 34.77 -6.83
N SER A 456 23.23 34.40 -7.47
CA SER A 456 22.41 33.29 -7.03
C SER A 456 23.07 31.94 -7.26
N MET A 457 22.73 30.96 -6.39
CA MET A 457 23.05 29.55 -6.59
C MET A 457 22.28 29.01 -7.78
N SER A 458 22.88 28.03 -8.51
CA SER A 458 22.30 27.44 -9.71
C SER A 458 21.55 26.13 -9.35
N ILE A 459 20.45 26.22 -8.59
CA ILE A 459 19.63 25.06 -8.18
C ILE A 459 18.29 25.11 -8.92
N ALA A 460 17.83 23.97 -9.49
CA ALA A 460 16.53 23.86 -10.15
C ALA A 460 16.31 25.01 -11.15
N THR A 461 17.23 25.13 -12.11
CA THR A 461 17.35 26.27 -13.01
C THR A 461 16.37 26.26 -14.18
N SER A 462 15.64 25.15 -14.37
CA SER A 462 14.62 24.98 -15.41
C SER A 462 13.20 25.03 -14.82
N THR A 463 12.18 24.82 -15.67
CA THR A 463 10.77 24.78 -15.26
C THR A 463 10.35 23.37 -14.85
N GLY A 464 9.12 23.21 -14.34
CA GLY A 464 8.54 21.93 -13.91
C GLY A 464 9.03 21.44 -12.55
N ASN A 465 9.51 22.34 -11.70
CA ASN A 465 10.02 22.00 -10.37
C ASN A 465 8.85 21.77 -9.39
N TYR A 466 8.66 20.53 -8.95
CA TYR A 466 7.53 20.17 -8.08
C TYR A 466 7.93 19.89 -6.64
N ALA A 467 8.81 18.93 -6.38
CA ALA A 467 9.31 18.67 -5.05
C ALA A 467 10.84 18.68 -5.01
N THR A 468 11.39 19.12 -3.89
CA THR A 468 12.80 19.02 -3.56
C THR A 468 12.97 18.25 -2.28
N LEU A 469 14.02 17.41 -2.25
CA LEU A 469 14.48 16.73 -1.04
C LEU A 469 15.96 17.03 -0.88
N PHE A 470 16.32 17.49 0.31
CA PHE A 470 17.69 17.81 0.70
C PHE A 470 18.23 16.65 1.51
N THR A 471 19.34 16.05 1.06
CA THR A 471 19.99 14.92 1.71
C THR A 471 21.42 14.79 1.22
N ASP A 472 22.28 14.19 2.01
CA ASP A 472 23.67 13.93 1.68
C ASP A 472 23.76 12.64 0.85
N PHE A 473 23.93 12.74 -0.48
CA PHE A 473 23.97 11.58 -1.39
C PHE A 473 25.39 10.99 -1.54
N ASP A 474 26.44 11.78 -1.37
CA ASP A 474 27.81 11.34 -1.54
C ASP A 474 28.57 11.13 -0.20
N ASN A 475 27.85 11.21 0.92
CA ASN A 475 28.35 11.00 2.28
C ASN A 475 29.49 11.94 2.68
N ASP A 476 29.54 13.15 2.15
CA ASP A 476 30.54 14.15 2.48
C ASP A 476 30.15 15.06 3.67
N GLY A 477 28.89 15.00 4.09
CA GLY A 477 28.36 15.64 5.29
C GLY A 477 27.64 16.96 5.02
N ASP A 478 27.48 17.36 3.76
CA ASP A 478 26.63 18.51 3.39
C ASP A 478 25.39 18.08 2.61
N SER A 479 24.45 19.01 2.37
CA SER A 479 23.15 18.67 1.80
C SER A 479 23.12 18.90 0.30
N ASP A 480 22.95 17.83 -0.46
CA ASP A 480 22.63 17.82 -1.88
C ASP A 480 21.13 18.02 -2.12
N VAL A 481 20.75 18.22 -3.38
CA VAL A 481 19.36 18.51 -3.75
C VAL A 481 18.86 17.59 -4.84
N PHE A 482 17.83 16.80 -4.56
CA PHE A 482 17.06 16.10 -5.58
C PHE A 482 15.79 16.86 -5.93
N VAL A 483 15.52 17.07 -7.24
CA VAL A 483 14.36 17.82 -7.75
C VAL A 483 13.46 16.90 -8.57
N SER A 484 12.27 16.64 -8.07
CA SER A 484 11.21 15.95 -8.83
C SER A 484 10.60 16.87 -9.87
N LYS A 485 10.43 16.37 -11.10
CA LYS A 485 9.97 17.17 -12.23
C LYS A 485 8.59 16.74 -12.71
N CYS A 486 7.78 17.70 -13.09
CA CYS A 486 6.51 17.51 -13.79
C CYS A 486 6.63 17.99 -15.24
N SER A 487 5.71 17.54 -16.11
CA SER A 487 5.57 17.99 -17.50
C SER A 487 6.68 17.53 -18.46
N GLY A 488 7.45 16.50 -18.13
CA GLY A 488 8.27 15.76 -19.08
C GLY A 488 9.79 15.89 -18.98
N PRO A 489 10.40 16.95 -18.38
CA PRO A 489 11.84 16.95 -18.17
C PRO A 489 12.24 15.88 -17.15
N PRO A 490 13.49 15.36 -17.20
CA PRO A 490 13.98 14.42 -16.20
C PRO A 490 14.08 15.09 -14.83
N CYS A 491 14.02 14.29 -13.76
CA CYS A 491 14.40 14.72 -12.43
C CYS A 491 15.87 15.18 -12.41
N GLU A 492 16.19 16.04 -11.47
CA GLU A 492 17.53 16.62 -11.37
C GLU A 492 18.16 16.32 -10.02
N LEU A 493 19.46 16.01 -10.01
CA LEU A 493 20.28 15.85 -8.83
C LEU A 493 21.39 16.90 -8.88
N TYR A 494 21.49 17.68 -7.83
CA TYR A 494 22.52 18.73 -7.66
C TYR A 494 23.35 18.37 -6.44
N ARG A 495 24.65 18.22 -6.65
CA ARG A 495 25.64 18.07 -5.60
C ARG A 495 26.09 19.43 -5.11
N TYR A 496 26.22 19.61 -3.80
CA TYR A 496 26.81 20.79 -3.21
C TYR A 496 28.35 20.68 -3.21
N ASP A 497 29.05 21.62 -3.86
CA ASP A 497 30.52 21.61 -3.99
C ASP A 497 31.19 22.60 -3.02
N GLY A 498 30.47 23.09 -2.01
CA GLY A 498 30.92 24.17 -1.12
C GLY A 498 30.86 25.58 -1.76
N ASN A 499 31.07 26.59 -0.94
CA ASN A 499 31.11 27.99 -1.39
C ASN A 499 29.88 28.45 -2.19
N ASN A 500 28.69 28.04 -1.77
CA ASN A 500 27.42 28.35 -2.42
C ASN A 500 27.29 27.83 -3.86
N THR A 501 27.97 26.75 -4.18
CA THR A 501 28.00 26.16 -5.53
C THR A 501 27.30 24.82 -5.53
N TYR A 502 26.34 24.67 -6.44
CA TYR A 502 25.67 23.40 -6.71
C TYR A 502 25.93 22.99 -8.16
N THR A 503 26.38 21.75 -8.38
CA THR A 503 26.61 21.15 -9.69
C THR A 503 25.54 20.14 -10.02
N ASN A 504 24.88 20.30 -11.18
CA ASN A 504 23.93 19.31 -11.70
C ASN A 504 24.66 18.07 -12.19
N ILE A 505 24.51 16.95 -11.47
CA ILE A 505 25.16 15.66 -11.77
C ILE A 505 24.19 14.62 -12.33
N SER A 506 22.93 14.99 -12.63
CA SER A 506 21.87 14.03 -13.04
C SER A 506 22.28 13.11 -14.20
N ALA A 507 23.05 13.63 -15.15
CA ALA A 507 23.48 12.87 -16.32
C ALA A 507 24.65 11.92 -16.00
N SER A 508 25.64 12.36 -15.21
CA SER A 508 26.77 11.52 -14.77
C SER A 508 26.31 10.46 -13.78
N ALA A 509 25.40 10.81 -12.88
CA ALA A 509 24.79 9.89 -11.92
C ALA A 509 23.86 8.83 -12.55
N GLY A 510 23.48 8.99 -13.83
CA GLY A 510 22.65 8.00 -14.54
C GLY A 510 21.14 8.05 -14.23
N ILE A 511 20.68 9.07 -13.49
CA ILE A 511 19.26 9.22 -13.13
C ILE A 511 18.45 10.02 -14.17
N ASN A 512 19.07 10.48 -15.24
CA ASN A 512 18.48 11.30 -16.29
C ASN A 512 17.57 10.49 -17.21
N VAL A 513 16.42 10.04 -16.72
CA VAL A 513 15.43 9.25 -17.47
C VAL A 513 14.25 10.12 -17.92
N THR A 514 13.85 9.96 -19.18
CA THR A 514 12.75 10.70 -19.80
C THR A 514 11.82 9.78 -20.62
N PRO A 515 10.54 10.17 -20.84
CA PRO A 515 9.83 11.24 -20.15
C PRO A 515 9.41 10.80 -18.75
N ILE A 516 9.49 11.70 -17.78
CA ILE A 516 8.98 11.47 -16.43
C ILE A 516 8.01 12.60 -16.06
N GLN A 517 6.94 12.21 -15.39
CA GLN A 517 6.04 13.14 -14.72
C GLN A 517 5.80 12.62 -13.31
N THR A 518 6.43 13.26 -12.34
CA THR A 518 6.28 12.94 -10.91
C THR A 518 6.11 14.21 -10.09
N TRP A 519 5.36 14.12 -8.99
CA TRP A 519 5.23 15.23 -8.05
C TRP A 519 6.25 15.11 -6.92
N SER A 520 6.54 13.89 -6.49
CA SER A 520 7.56 13.63 -5.49
C SER A 520 8.23 12.28 -5.74
N SER A 521 9.42 12.15 -5.17
CA SER A 521 10.19 10.91 -5.16
C SER A 521 10.43 10.47 -3.72
N ALA A 522 10.56 9.17 -3.49
CA ALA A 522 10.93 8.63 -2.19
C ALA A 522 12.46 8.47 -2.15
N ILE A 523 13.09 8.99 -1.09
CA ILE A 523 14.53 8.93 -0.89
C ILE A 523 14.81 8.38 0.49
N ALA A 524 15.53 7.28 0.56
CA ALA A 524 15.99 6.65 1.80
C ALA A 524 17.08 5.62 1.47
N ASP A 525 17.80 5.17 2.46
CA ASP A 525 18.64 3.98 2.42
C ASP A 525 17.69 2.75 2.46
N PHE A 526 17.32 2.22 1.29
CA PHE A 526 16.32 1.15 1.20
C PHE A 526 16.91 -0.25 1.40
N ASP A 527 18.21 -0.44 1.25
CA ASP A 527 18.87 -1.73 1.45
C ASP A 527 19.83 -1.77 2.66
N ASN A 528 19.86 -0.66 3.42
CA ASN A 528 20.67 -0.50 4.62
C ASN A 528 22.19 -0.65 4.38
N ASP A 529 22.70 -0.21 3.22
CA ASP A 529 24.11 -0.17 2.93
C ASP A 529 24.78 1.13 3.40
N GLY A 530 23.97 2.17 3.68
CA GLY A 530 24.38 3.46 4.23
C GLY A 530 24.42 4.59 3.23
N ASP A 531 23.85 4.38 2.05
CA ASP A 531 23.76 5.35 0.98
C ASP A 531 22.29 5.66 0.66
N MET A 532 21.99 6.90 0.26
CA MET A 532 20.60 7.30 -0.02
C MET A 532 20.19 6.91 -1.44
N ASP A 533 19.25 5.98 -1.54
CA ASP A 533 18.63 5.53 -2.79
C ASP A 533 17.47 6.42 -3.24
N ILE A 534 17.04 6.25 -4.50
CA ILE A 534 15.97 7.06 -5.10
C ILE A 534 14.90 6.16 -5.74
N ILE A 535 13.64 6.32 -5.33
CA ILE A 535 12.49 5.75 -6.02
C ILE A 535 11.68 6.89 -6.65
N ILE A 536 11.64 6.93 -7.98
CA ILE A 536 10.86 7.88 -8.75
C ILE A 536 9.57 7.22 -9.19
N THR A 537 8.41 7.73 -8.75
CA THR A 537 7.13 7.27 -9.27
C THR A 537 6.63 8.19 -10.36
N ALA A 538 6.08 7.62 -11.41
CA ALA A 538 5.64 8.36 -12.58
C ALA A 538 4.19 8.04 -12.95
N SER A 539 3.45 9.05 -13.42
CA SER A 539 2.03 8.97 -13.76
C SER A 539 1.69 7.97 -14.89
N ALA A 540 2.68 7.52 -15.64
CA ALA A 540 2.52 6.53 -16.72
C ALA A 540 2.88 5.11 -16.29
N SER A 541 2.93 4.81 -14.98
CA SER A 541 3.36 3.51 -14.43
C SER A 541 4.78 3.11 -14.86
N LEU A 542 5.65 4.09 -15.04
CA LEU A 542 7.05 3.92 -15.42
C LEU A 542 7.97 4.18 -14.22
N HIS A 543 7.59 3.63 -13.07
CA HIS A 543 8.37 3.80 -11.85
C HIS A 543 9.82 3.34 -12.02
N LYS A 544 10.74 3.99 -11.31
CA LYS A 544 12.15 3.69 -11.32
C LYS A 544 12.67 3.57 -9.89
N TYR A 545 13.46 2.53 -9.66
CA TYR A 545 14.23 2.37 -8.43
C TYR A 545 15.71 2.43 -8.80
N PHE A 546 16.39 3.43 -8.26
CA PHE A 546 17.82 3.64 -8.41
C PHE A 546 18.47 3.39 -7.07
N ARG A 547 19.36 2.38 -7.02
CA ARG A 547 20.23 2.14 -5.89
C ARG A 547 21.46 3.03 -6.05
N ASN A 548 21.84 3.70 -4.97
CA ASN A 548 23.10 4.41 -4.90
C ASN A 548 24.21 3.41 -4.61
N ASP A 549 25.17 3.28 -5.51
CA ASP A 549 26.32 2.38 -5.37
C ASP A 549 27.58 3.22 -5.08
N LEU A 550 27.52 4.10 -4.08
CA LEU A 550 28.62 4.97 -3.71
C LEU A 550 29.89 4.13 -3.42
N ASP A 551 30.92 4.30 -4.21
CA ASP A 551 32.21 3.68 -3.97
C ASP A 551 33.01 4.53 -2.96
N THR A 552 33.14 4.03 -1.76
CA THR A 552 33.93 4.68 -0.69
C THR A 552 35.39 4.93 -1.04
N THR A 553 35.86 4.37 -2.17
CA THR A 553 37.22 4.61 -2.72
C THR A 553 37.25 5.73 -3.74
N ASN A 554 36.10 6.15 -4.29
CA ASN A 554 35.94 7.20 -5.29
C ASN A 554 34.84 8.18 -4.87
N THR A 555 35.19 9.13 -4.04
CA THR A 555 34.26 10.12 -3.45
C THR A 555 33.81 11.24 -4.40
N THR A 556 33.99 11.10 -5.71
CA THR A 556 33.77 12.20 -6.66
C THR A 556 32.62 12.02 -7.62
N GLU A 557 32.04 10.84 -7.73
CA GLU A 557 30.88 10.60 -8.61
C GLU A 557 29.95 9.55 -8.00
N GLU A 558 28.69 9.90 -7.77
CA GLU A 558 27.66 8.98 -7.36
C GLU A 558 27.31 8.05 -8.53
N GLY A 559 27.37 6.77 -8.30
CA GLY A 559 26.92 5.76 -9.25
C GLY A 559 25.55 5.26 -8.88
N PHE A 560 24.52 5.59 -9.66
CA PHE A 560 23.18 5.04 -9.45
C PHE A 560 22.90 3.90 -10.42
N THR A 561 22.58 2.73 -9.91
CA THR A 561 22.19 1.58 -10.70
C THR A 561 20.67 1.44 -10.72
N ASN A 562 20.08 1.36 -11.92
CA ASN A 562 18.65 1.12 -12.06
C ASN A 562 18.33 -0.34 -11.79
N ILE A 563 17.70 -0.61 -10.65
CA ILE A 563 17.31 -1.95 -10.19
C ILE A 563 15.78 -2.14 -10.17
N THR A 564 15.05 -1.41 -10.99
CA THR A 564 13.58 -1.48 -11.05
C THR A 564 13.06 -2.89 -11.35
N ALA A 565 13.72 -3.62 -12.25
CA ALA A 565 13.26 -4.95 -12.69
C ALA A 565 13.32 -5.98 -11.55
N GLY A 566 12.17 -6.59 -11.22
CA GLY A 566 12.05 -7.55 -10.14
C GLY A 566 11.98 -6.96 -8.73
N SER A 567 12.01 -5.64 -8.60
CA SER A 567 11.92 -4.96 -7.30
C SER A 567 10.48 -4.86 -6.75
N GLY A 568 9.47 -5.21 -7.55
CA GLY A 568 8.05 -4.95 -7.22
C GLY A 568 7.55 -3.59 -7.71
N TRP A 569 8.46 -2.65 -8.02
CA TRP A 569 8.11 -1.36 -8.64
C TRP A 569 7.81 -1.49 -10.14
N ASP A 570 8.42 -2.45 -10.82
CA ASP A 570 8.15 -2.81 -12.23
C ASP A 570 6.73 -3.35 -12.46
N THR A 571 6.12 -3.95 -11.44
CA THR A 571 4.75 -4.48 -11.47
C THR A 571 3.70 -3.53 -10.87
N ASN A 572 4.14 -2.42 -10.25
CA ASN A 572 3.23 -1.43 -9.70
C ASN A 572 2.61 -0.57 -10.82
N THR A 573 1.33 -0.78 -11.08
CA THR A 573 0.56 -0.07 -12.14
C THR A 573 -0.10 1.21 -11.65
N SER A 574 0.19 1.67 -10.43
CA SER A 574 -0.37 2.91 -9.92
C SER A 574 0.08 4.11 -10.75
N THR A 575 -0.82 5.06 -10.95
CA THR A 575 -0.53 6.36 -11.57
C THR A 575 -0.37 7.48 -10.53
N ASN A 576 -0.38 7.14 -9.25
CA ASN A 576 -0.11 8.11 -8.20
C ASN A 576 1.37 8.48 -8.19
N ILE A 577 1.64 9.76 -8.18
CA ILE A 577 2.95 10.37 -8.34
C ILE A 577 3.40 11.14 -7.09
N ASP A 578 2.71 10.95 -5.97
CA ASP A 578 3.05 11.48 -4.65
C ASP A 578 3.41 10.33 -3.70
N ASN A 579 4.56 10.43 -3.02
CA ASN A 579 5.12 9.39 -2.17
C ASN A 579 5.80 9.97 -0.95
N ILE A 580 5.86 9.16 0.11
CA ILE A 580 6.68 9.40 1.30
C ILE A 580 7.35 8.09 1.74
N ALA A 581 8.53 8.20 2.35
CA ALA A 581 9.37 7.07 2.72
C ALA A 581 9.56 7.02 4.24
N TYR A 582 9.07 5.95 4.89
CA TYR A 582 9.21 5.67 6.31
C TYR A 582 9.14 4.16 6.58
N ASP A 583 9.72 3.70 7.68
CA ASP A 583 9.57 2.32 8.17
C ASP A 583 8.23 2.20 8.94
N PHE A 584 7.17 1.82 8.23
CA PHE A 584 5.80 1.80 8.77
C PHE A 584 5.51 0.60 9.67
N ASP A 585 6.25 -0.49 9.55
CA ASP A 585 6.03 -1.71 10.34
C ASP A 585 7.14 -1.99 11.35
N ASN A 586 8.10 -1.06 11.49
CA ASN A 586 9.25 -1.16 12.37
C ASN A 586 10.13 -2.38 12.11
N ASN A 587 10.18 -2.90 10.88
CA ASN A 587 11.01 -4.05 10.53
C ASN A 587 12.50 -3.69 10.34
N GLY A 588 12.84 -2.41 10.28
CA GLY A 588 14.18 -1.88 10.09
C GLY A 588 14.50 -1.47 8.65
N TYR A 589 13.58 -1.65 7.71
CA TYR A 589 13.73 -1.24 6.32
C TYR A 589 12.70 -0.20 5.95
N VAL A 590 13.12 0.83 5.24
CA VAL A 590 12.22 1.93 4.85
C VAL A 590 11.24 1.48 3.78
N ASP A 591 9.95 1.69 4.03
CA ASP A 591 8.83 1.44 3.14
C ASP A 591 8.43 2.70 2.37
N VAL A 592 7.54 2.57 1.39
CA VAL A 592 7.01 3.72 0.64
C VAL A 592 5.48 3.72 0.67
N LEU A 593 4.89 4.77 1.25
CA LEU A 593 3.47 5.07 1.12
C LEU A 593 3.25 5.92 -0.12
N GLY A 594 2.53 5.38 -1.08
CA GLY A 594 2.25 6.04 -2.35
C GLY A 594 1.46 5.12 -3.26
N GLY A 595 1.30 5.50 -4.52
CA GLY A 595 0.74 4.58 -5.51
C GLY A 595 -0.72 4.18 -5.27
N GLY A 596 -1.55 5.02 -4.61
CA GLY A 596 -2.98 4.80 -4.32
C GLY A 596 -3.20 3.70 -3.29
N ASN A 597 -3.85 3.95 -2.19
CA ASN A 597 -4.27 3.00 -1.13
C ASN A 597 -3.28 1.86 -0.78
N LYS A 598 -1.98 2.06 -0.99
CA LYS A 598 -0.94 1.05 -0.82
C LYS A 598 0.21 1.57 0.02
N ILE A 599 0.80 0.67 0.79
CA ILE A 599 2.18 0.78 1.26
C ILE A 599 2.99 -0.29 0.53
N MET A 600 4.11 0.10 -0.06
CA MET A 600 5.09 -0.81 -0.64
C MET A 600 6.06 -1.20 0.48
N PHE A 601 5.85 -2.36 1.10
CA PHE A 601 6.68 -2.84 2.21
C PHE A 601 7.99 -3.42 1.70
N ASN A 602 9.07 -2.90 2.22
CA ASN A 602 10.43 -3.31 1.90
C ASN A 602 10.78 -4.64 2.57
N GLN A 603 11.35 -5.57 1.80
CA GLN A 603 11.69 -6.92 2.25
C GLN A 603 13.16 -7.06 2.70
N GLY A 604 13.94 -5.97 2.71
CA GLY A 604 15.34 -5.97 3.10
C GLY A 604 16.31 -6.60 2.07
N ASN A 605 15.86 -6.76 0.83
CA ASN A 605 16.65 -7.32 -0.26
C ASN A 605 16.45 -6.55 -1.58
N SER A 606 16.23 -5.25 -1.48
CA SER A 606 15.87 -4.34 -2.59
C SER A 606 14.57 -4.71 -3.31
N THR A 607 13.68 -5.49 -2.68
CA THR A 607 12.34 -5.80 -3.22
C THR A 607 11.23 -5.29 -2.31
N PHE A 608 10.10 -4.96 -2.92
CA PHE A 608 8.93 -4.40 -2.24
C PHE A 608 7.67 -5.21 -2.54
N ILE A 609 6.84 -5.39 -1.53
CA ILE A 609 5.53 -6.04 -1.66
C ILE A 609 4.41 -5.01 -1.42
N PRO A 610 3.50 -4.81 -2.39
CA PRO A 610 2.37 -3.91 -2.21
C PRO A 610 1.32 -4.50 -1.27
N VAL A 611 0.93 -3.74 -0.26
CA VAL A 611 -0.20 -4.06 0.63
C VAL A 611 -1.25 -2.97 0.52
N ASN A 612 -2.48 -3.38 0.23
CA ASN A 612 -3.60 -2.47 0.09
C ASN A 612 -4.27 -2.22 1.45
N TYR A 613 -4.47 -0.95 1.77
CA TYR A 613 -5.24 -0.53 2.93
C TYR A 613 -6.42 0.32 2.48
N THR A 614 -7.64 -0.04 2.87
CA THR A 614 -8.84 0.69 2.47
C THR A 614 -8.78 2.15 2.91
N GLY A 615 -8.83 3.06 1.94
CA GLY A 615 -8.87 4.50 2.17
C GLY A 615 -7.58 5.11 2.70
N ILE A 616 -6.44 4.40 2.67
CA ILE A 616 -5.13 5.01 2.95
C ILE A 616 -4.71 5.90 1.78
N SER A 617 -4.04 6.98 2.07
CA SER A 617 -3.45 7.90 1.08
C SER A 617 -2.26 8.60 1.70
N VAL A 618 -1.40 9.17 0.87
CA VAL A 618 -0.28 9.98 1.35
C VAL A 618 -0.79 11.08 2.26
N GLY A 619 -0.12 11.28 3.38
CA GLY A 619 -0.44 12.24 4.42
C GLY A 619 0.80 12.62 5.23
N ALA A 620 0.65 13.44 6.26
CA ALA A 620 1.73 13.68 7.20
C ALA A 620 1.94 12.46 8.12
N VAL A 621 3.19 12.18 8.46
CA VAL A 621 3.61 11.02 9.25
C VAL A 621 4.32 11.46 10.53
N GLY A 622 3.97 10.84 11.63
CA GLY A 622 4.60 11.04 12.95
C GLY A 622 4.04 10.06 13.97
N ASP A 623 4.61 10.02 15.15
CA ASP A 623 4.16 9.20 16.28
C ASP A 623 3.22 10.04 17.17
N LEU A 624 1.93 10.01 16.85
CA LEU A 624 0.90 10.87 17.44
C LEU A 624 0.34 10.37 18.78
N ASN A 625 0.80 9.22 19.24
CA ASN A 625 0.39 8.63 20.51
C ASN A 625 1.58 8.18 21.38
N ASN A 626 2.81 8.40 20.90
CA ASN A 626 4.09 8.03 21.56
C ASN A 626 4.21 6.52 21.87
N ASP A 627 3.66 5.67 21.01
CA ASP A 627 3.83 4.22 21.12
C ASP A 627 5.02 3.69 20.29
N GLY A 628 5.66 4.59 19.49
CA GLY A 628 6.81 4.29 18.66
C GLY A 628 6.45 3.63 17.34
N PHE A 629 5.20 3.68 16.93
CA PHE A 629 4.76 3.31 15.60
C PHE A 629 4.29 4.56 14.86
N LEU A 630 4.58 4.61 13.57
CA LEU A 630 4.29 5.80 12.78
C LEU A 630 2.84 5.86 12.34
N ASP A 631 2.17 6.93 12.75
CA ASP A 631 0.79 7.23 12.41
C ASP A 631 0.72 8.08 11.14
N ILE A 632 -0.41 8.00 10.43
CA ILE A 632 -0.63 8.72 9.18
C ILE A 632 -1.84 9.63 9.35
N GLN A 633 -1.66 10.92 9.14
CA GLN A 633 -2.75 11.86 9.14
C GLN A 633 -3.03 12.39 7.74
N ASN A 634 -4.29 12.25 7.31
CA ASN A 634 -4.78 12.84 6.08
C ASN A 634 -6.13 13.50 6.32
N ASN A 635 -6.24 14.79 6.02
CA ASN A 635 -7.43 15.59 6.33
C ASN A 635 -7.83 15.46 7.82
N THR A 636 -9.07 15.07 8.10
CA THR A 636 -9.59 14.88 9.45
C THR A 636 -9.38 13.47 10.02
N THR A 637 -8.75 12.59 9.29
CA THR A 637 -8.55 11.18 9.70
C THR A 637 -7.12 10.94 10.11
N ILE A 638 -6.94 10.38 11.30
CA ILE A 638 -5.67 9.84 11.77
C ILE A 638 -5.79 8.33 11.75
N ARG A 639 -4.80 7.68 11.17
CA ARG A 639 -4.61 6.23 11.21
C ARG A 639 -3.51 5.93 12.20
N PHE A 640 -3.92 5.53 13.39
CA PHE A 640 -3.00 5.07 14.42
C PHE A 640 -2.52 3.67 14.06
N ALA A 641 -1.22 3.51 13.92
CA ALA A 641 -0.59 2.22 13.76
C ALA A 641 -0.78 1.37 15.02
N VAL A 642 -1.04 0.09 14.84
CA VAL A 642 -1.19 -0.84 15.97
C VAL A 642 0.14 -1.59 16.13
N PRO A 643 0.79 -1.52 17.30
CA PRO A 643 2.05 -2.21 17.54
C PRO A 643 2.00 -3.68 17.15
N ASN A 644 2.96 -4.11 16.34
CA ASN A 644 3.05 -5.48 15.80
C ASN A 644 4.04 -6.37 16.56
N GLY A 645 4.68 -5.83 17.60
CA GLY A 645 5.69 -6.52 18.41
C GLY A 645 7.13 -6.24 18.00
N ASN A 646 7.35 -5.48 16.92
CA ASN A 646 8.68 -4.98 16.56
C ASN A 646 9.13 -3.87 17.53
N ASN A 647 10.43 -3.79 17.71
CA ASN A 647 11.06 -2.78 18.57
C ASN A 647 11.51 -1.57 17.76
N TRP A 648 11.76 -0.44 18.45
CA TRP A 648 12.04 0.84 17.84
C TRP A 648 12.95 1.73 18.72
N ILE A 649 13.45 2.82 18.13
CA ILE A 649 14.05 3.95 18.82
C ILE A 649 13.78 5.23 18.03
N LYS A 650 13.60 6.36 18.72
CA LYS A 650 13.32 7.66 18.13
C LYS A 650 14.23 8.74 18.71
N PHE A 651 14.70 9.65 17.86
CA PHE A 651 15.57 10.76 18.27
C PHE A 651 14.96 12.10 17.88
N SER A 652 14.84 13.01 18.83
CA SER A 652 14.67 14.44 18.57
C SER A 652 16.01 15.14 18.71
N LEU A 653 16.34 16.04 17.79
CA LEU A 653 17.64 16.71 17.75
C LEU A 653 17.51 18.19 18.08
N GLN A 654 18.51 18.73 18.76
CA GLN A 654 18.67 20.15 19.03
C GLN A 654 20.08 20.61 18.66
N GLY A 655 20.21 21.36 17.58
CA GLY A 655 21.47 21.96 17.17
C GLY A 655 21.91 23.12 18.06
N VAL A 656 23.20 23.31 18.20
CA VAL A 656 23.83 24.42 18.92
C VAL A 656 24.69 25.25 17.98
N GLN A 657 25.61 24.63 17.25
CA GLN A 657 26.34 25.20 16.13
C GLN A 657 25.59 25.04 14.81
N SER A 658 24.99 23.88 14.61
CA SER A 658 24.05 23.60 13.54
C SER A 658 22.76 24.41 13.71
N ASN A 659 21.84 24.34 12.74
CA ASN A 659 20.50 24.90 12.91
C ASN A 659 19.74 24.21 14.07
N SER A 660 18.79 24.92 14.69
CA SER A 660 18.13 24.49 15.91
C SER A 660 17.48 23.11 15.85
N ASN A 661 16.97 22.71 14.67
CA ASN A 661 16.30 21.42 14.48
C ASN A 661 17.25 20.29 14.09
N GLY A 662 18.52 20.57 13.79
CA GLY A 662 19.44 19.60 13.24
C GLY A 662 19.03 19.14 11.81
N ILE A 663 18.29 19.96 11.04
CA ILE A 663 17.97 19.66 9.64
C ILE A 663 19.28 19.57 8.86
N GLY A 664 19.47 18.47 8.11
CA GLY A 664 20.72 18.07 7.46
C GLY A 664 21.60 17.15 8.31
N ALA A 665 21.25 16.91 9.58
CA ALA A 665 21.98 15.92 10.38
C ALA A 665 21.62 14.50 9.95
N ARG A 666 22.62 13.61 9.98
CA ARG A 666 22.46 12.16 9.77
C ARG A 666 22.55 11.42 11.10
N VAL A 667 21.51 10.64 11.38
CA VAL A 667 21.49 9.71 12.51
C VAL A 667 21.76 8.30 11.99
N GLU A 668 22.77 7.65 12.54
CA GLU A 668 23.15 6.27 12.23
C GLU A 668 22.92 5.40 13.46
N ILE A 669 22.30 4.24 13.30
CA ILE A 669 22.20 3.25 14.36
C ILE A 669 22.88 1.94 13.93
N TYR A 670 23.53 1.30 14.88
CA TYR A 670 24.28 0.06 14.67
C TYR A 670 23.79 -1.05 15.58
N GLY A 671 23.66 -2.26 15.05
CA GLY A 671 23.26 -3.44 15.78
C GLY A 671 23.78 -4.72 15.15
N ALA A 672 23.33 -5.86 15.63
CA ALA A 672 23.67 -7.15 15.03
C ALA A 672 23.16 -7.31 13.58
N TRP A 673 22.23 -6.48 13.18
CA TRP A 673 21.66 -6.42 11.82
C TRP A 673 22.47 -5.58 10.82
N GLY A 674 23.49 -4.84 11.29
CA GLY A 674 24.27 -3.91 10.47
C GLY A 674 24.04 -2.44 10.87
N LYS A 675 23.92 -1.56 9.89
CA LYS A 675 23.72 -0.11 9.98
C LYS A 675 22.35 0.27 9.42
N GLN A 676 21.72 1.30 9.96
CA GLN A 676 20.61 2.04 9.38
C GLN A 676 20.90 3.54 9.49
N ILE A 677 20.47 4.33 8.53
CA ILE A 677 20.64 5.78 8.53
C ILE A 677 19.30 6.51 8.33
N ARG A 678 19.17 7.70 8.91
CA ARG A 678 18.09 8.65 8.65
C ARG A 678 18.66 10.07 8.63
N ASP A 679 18.33 10.82 7.59
CA ASP A 679 18.63 12.25 7.50
C ASP A 679 17.44 13.07 8.00
N ILE A 680 17.68 14.10 8.79
CA ILE A 680 16.63 15.01 9.26
C ILE A 680 16.32 15.99 8.15
N ARG A 681 15.08 16.01 7.70
CA ARG A 681 14.64 16.83 6.58
C ARG A 681 13.38 17.63 6.90
N SER A 682 13.29 18.86 6.43
CA SER A 682 12.09 19.67 6.53
C SER A 682 11.20 19.43 5.32
N GLY A 683 10.28 18.49 5.47
CA GLY A 683 9.27 18.11 4.49
C GLY A 683 9.58 16.86 3.69
N GLU A 684 8.54 16.09 3.48
CA GLU A 684 8.52 14.84 2.70
C GLU A 684 7.39 14.87 1.67
N GLY A 685 7.56 14.12 0.57
CA GLY A 685 6.60 14.08 -0.51
C GLY A 685 6.42 15.43 -1.19
N PHE A 686 5.22 15.65 -1.78
CA PHE A 686 4.92 16.87 -2.52
C PHE A 686 4.41 17.99 -1.61
N ARG A 687 3.57 17.71 -0.62
CA ARG A 687 2.84 18.75 0.11
C ARG A 687 2.92 18.69 1.63
N TYR A 688 3.28 17.55 2.20
CA TYR A 688 3.17 17.32 3.63
C TYR A 688 4.47 17.68 4.36
N MET A 689 4.31 18.14 5.61
CA MET A 689 5.38 18.19 6.58
C MET A 689 5.17 17.05 7.58
N SER A 690 6.11 16.15 7.65
CA SER A 690 6.13 15.05 8.62
C SER A 690 7.05 15.38 9.78
N SER A 691 7.04 14.53 10.82
CA SER A 691 7.88 14.68 12.02
C SER A 691 9.35 14.94 11.67
N LEU A 692 9.99 15.81 12.43
CA LEU A 692 11.44 16.03 12.38
C LEU A 692 12.23 15.01 13.22
N ASN A 693 11.56 14.08 13.89
CA ASN A 693 12.19 13.04 14.66
C ASN A 693 12.78 11.95 13.75
N ALA A 694 14.05 11.55 13.98
CA ALA A 694 14.61 10.37 13.36
C ALA A 694 14.01 9.12 13.99
N HIS A 695 13.22 8.37 13.23
CA HIS A 695 12.56 7.15 13.69
C HIS A 695 13.19 5.92 13.06
N PHE A 696 13.46 4.90 13.87
CA PHE A 696 14.04 3.63 13.47
C PHE A 696 13.24 2.46 14.04
N GLY A 697 12.72 1.60 13.18
CA GLY A 697 12.37 0.25 13.56
C GLY A 697 13.62 -0.63 13.64
N ILE A 698 13.62 -1.59 14.54
CA ILE A 698 14.71 -2.55 14.67
C ILE A 698 14.23 -4.01 14.65
N GLY A 699 13.01 -4.22 14.16
CA GLY A 699 12.39 -5.55 14.11
C GLY A 699 12.34 -6.20 15.48
N THR A 700 12.72 -7.46 15.55
CA THR A 700 12.76 -8.23 16.82
C THR A 700 14.08 -8.09 17.59
N ALA A 701 14.99 -7.22 17.14
CA ALA A 701 16.25 -7.01 17.83
C ALA A 701 16.03 -6.39 19.21
N THR A 702 16.81 -6.82 20.21
CA THR A 702 16.65 -6.44 21.61
C THR A 702 17.72 -5.47 22.11
N SER A 703 18.63 -5.05 21.24
CA SER A 703 19.70 -4.11 21.61
C SER A 703 20.23 -3.36 20.39
N ILE A 704 20.69 -2.14 20.63
CA ILE A 704 21.45 -1.30 19.72
C ILE A 704 22.84 -1.17 20.31
N SER A 705 23.88 -1.38 19.51
CA SER A 705 25.26 -1.29 20.00
C SER A 705 25.74 0.15 20.06
N GLN A 706 25.36 0.98 19.09
CA GLN A 706 25.83 2.37 18.99
C GLN A 706 24.87 3.21 18.17
N VAL A 707 24.80 4.51 18.50
CA VAL A 707 24.19 5.56 17.68
C VAL A 707 25.26 6.60 17.40
N ILE A 708 25.35 7.06 16.17
CA ILE A 708 26.22 8.16 15.74
C ILE A 708 25.33 9.25 15.13
N ILE A 709 25.48 10.48 15.59
CA ILE A 709 24.80 11.63 15.02
C ILE A 709 25.86 12.53 14.38
N ARG A 710 25.79 12.69 13.08
CA ARG A 710 26.63 13.62 12.31
C ARG A 710 25.85 14.90 12.08
N TRP A 711 26.34 15.97 12.67
CA TRP A 711 25.69 17.27 12.56
C TRP A 711 26.21 18.06 11.37
N PRO A 712 25.40 18.96 10.77
CA PRO A 712 25.85 19.84 9.66
C PRO A 712 27.07 20.69 10.00
N SER A 713 27.26 21.04 11.27
CA SER A 713 28.46 21.76 11.75
C SER A 713 29.75 20.94 11.67
N GLY A 714 29.68 19.64 11.36
CA GLY A 714 30.77 18.66 11.44
C GLY A 714 30.97 18.08 12.83
N ALA A 715 30.19 18.48 13.83
CA ALA A 715 30.20 17.82 15.14
C ALA A 715 29.67 16.39 15.04
N VAL A 716 30.13 15.51 15.91
CA VAL A 716 29.69 14.12 15.99
C VAL A 716 29.40 13.75 17.43
N ASP A 717 28.18 13.32 17.71
CA ASP A 717 27.77 12.74 18.96
C ASP A 717 27.68 11.22 18.87
N VAL A 718 28.08 10.50 19.93
CA VAL A 718 28.06 9.04 19.96
C VAL A 718 27.39 8.55 21.24
N ILE A 719 26.35 7.74 21.10
CA ILE A 719 25.65 7.11 22.22
C ILE A 719 25.87 5.61 22.15
N ASN A 720 26.52 5.04 23.15
CA ASN A 720 26.78 3.60 23.19
C ASN A 720 25.69 2.87 23.98
N ASN A 721 25.23 1.74 23.43
CA ASN A 721 24.24 0.84 24.02
C ASN A 721 22.99 1.55 24.56
N PRO A 722 22.30 2.38 23.76
CA PRO A 722 21.06 3.00 24.22
C PRO A 722 19.98 1.93 24.48
N GLY A 723 19.04 2.24 25.36
CA GLY A 723 17.84 1.41 25.51
C GLY A 723 16.99 1.44 24.24
N ILE A 724 16.17 0.43 24.05
CA ILE A 724 15.20 0.35 22.95
C ILE A 724 13.81 0.77 23.43
N ASN A 725 12.86 0.97 22.49
CA ASN A 725 11.47 1.38 22.74
C ASN A 725 11.38 2.67 23.57
N GLN A 726 12.16 3.66 23.18
CA GLN A 726 12.18 4.97 23.81
C GLN A 726 12.47 6.09 22.81
N SER A 727 12.10 7.32 23.21
CA SER A 727 12.52 8.54 22.55
C SER A 727 13.69 9.16 23.31
N LEU A 728 14.72 9.59 22.59
CA LEU A 728 15.87 10.29 23.13
C LEU A 728 15.95 11.69 22.53
N HIS A 729 16.09 12.69 23.38
CA HIS A 729 16.42 14.06 22.97
C HIS A 729 17.92 14.26 23.04
N VAL A 730 18.55 14.65 21.92
CA VAL A 730 19.99 14.82 21.82
C VAL A 730 20.32 16.26 21.45
N VAL A 731 21.09 16.93 22.31
CA VAL A 731 21.63 18.27 22.07
C VAL A 731 23.01 18.12 21.45
N GLU A 732 23.31 18.87 20.39
CA GLU A 732 24.60 18.87 19.72
C GLU A 732 25.76 19.07 20.67
N GLY A 733 26.75 18.17 20.65
CA GLY A 733 27.91 18.16 21.52
C GLY A 733 27.65 17.67 22.97
N SER A 734 26.44 17.15 23.26
CA SER A 734 26.11 16.59 24.58
C SER A 734 26.74 15.21 24.84
N SER A 735 26.95 14.46 23.75
CA SER A 735 27.57 13.14 23.75
C SER A 735 28.69 13.09 22.70
N PRO A 736 29.64 14.02 22.74
CA PRO A 736 30.66 14.11 21.71
C PRO A 736 31.34 12.76 21.59
N LEU A 737 31.79 12.42 20.38
CA LEU A 737 32.58 11.22 20.10
C LEU A 737 33.55 11.04 21.24
N ALA A 738 33.23 10.10 22.14
CA ALA A 738 34.03 9.94 23.35
C ALA A 738 35.45 9.72 22.85
N GLN A 739 36.28 10.69 23.11
CA GLN A 739 37.66 10.37 23.29
C GLN A 739 37.60 9.12 24.17
N ASP A 740 38.03 7.94 23.63
CA ASP A 740 38.00 6.65 24.29
C ASP A 740 38.14 6.89 25.79
N ASP A 741 37.20 6.40 26.60
CA ASP A 741 37.15 6.58 28.04
C ASP A 741 38.58 6.36 28.57
N PHE A 742 39.30 7.47 28.70
CA PHE A 742 40.65 7.39 29.22
C PHE A 742 40.48 6.88 30.64
N SER A 743 40.59 5.55 30.75
CA SER A 743 40.69 4.89 32.02
C SER A 743 41.46 5.80 32.96
N THR A 744 41.07 5.87 34.18
CA THR A 744 41.62 6.69 35.30
C THR A 744 43.16 6.77 35.45
N ASN A 745 43.90 6.18 34.54
CA ASN A 745 45.33 6.25 34.37
C ASN A 745 45.73 7.21 33.25
N LYS A 746 45.47 8.50 33.42
CA LYS A 746 46.03 9.53 32.57
C LYS A 746 47.56 9.45 32.61
N ILE A 747 48.23 9.27 31.47
CA ILE A 747 49.68 9.39 31.35
C ILE A 747 50.06 10.81 31.74
N VAL A 748 51.03 10.93 32.59
CA VAL A 748 51.56 12.23 33.01
C VAL A 748 52.96 12.43 32.43
N LEU A 749 53.15 13.54 31.72
CA LEU A 749 54.45 13.94 31.17
C LEU A 749 55.01 15.11 31.97
N TYR A 750 56.24 14.93 32.50
CA TYR A 750 56.89 16.00 33.24
C TYR A 750 58.43 16.00 33.01
N PRO A 751 59.09 17.18 33.09
CA PRO A 751 58.48 18.47 33.13
C PRO A 751 57.76 18.77 31.80
N ASN A 752 56.66 19.55 31.87
CA ASN A 752 55.99 20.07 30.70
C ASN A 752 55.61 21.52 30.94
N PRO A 753 56.30 22.52 30.31
CA PRO A 753 57.28 22.43 29.25
C PRO A 753 58.62 21.77 29.65
N ALA A 754 59.28 21.11 28.66
CA ALA A 754 60.57 20.39 28.80
C ALA A 754 61.60 20.91 27.81
N SER A 755 62.92 20.87 28.18
CA SER A 755 64.03 21.25 27.30
C SER A 755 64.82 20.08 26.72
N GLU A 756 65.22 19.13 27.54
CA GLU A 756 66.08 18.02 27.04
C GLU A 756 65.43 16.62 27.23
N GLN A 757 64.67 16.44 28.28
CA GLN A 757 64.09 15.16 28.64
C GLN A 757 62.64 15.31 29.11
N LEU A 758 61.87 14.28 28.86
CA LEU A 758 60.45 14.15 29.24
C LEU A 758 60.31 12.82 29.97
N THR A 759 59.71 12.80 31.12
CA THR A 759 59.46 11.60 31.92
C THR A 759 57.97 11.22 31.76
N ILE A 760 57.70 9.93 31.51
CA ILE A 760 56.36 9.36 31.45
C ILE A 760 56.06 8.72 32.82
N SER A 761 54.90 8.97 33.37
CA SER A 761 54.38 8.29 34.55
C SER A 761 52.92 7.83 34.32
N ASN A 762 52.42 7.01 35.26
CA ASN A 762 51.08 6.42 35.24
C ASN A 762 50.84 5.43 34.10
N ILE A 763 51.88 4.77 33.58
CA ILE A 763 51.77 3.66 32.62
C ILE A 763 52.80 2.59 33.00
N ASP A 764 52.39 1.32 32.88
CA ASP A 764 53.34 0.21 33.02
C ASP A 764 54.17 0.04 31.72
N LEU A 765 55.47 0.35 31.83
CA LEU A 765 56.39 0.28 30.68
C LEU A 765 56.41 -1.10 30.01
N SER A 766 56.14 -2.17 30.76
CA SER A 766 56.13 -3.53 30.22
C SER A 766 55.01 -3.81 29.26
N THR A 767 53.94 -2.98 29.29
CA THR A 767 52.77 -3.08 28.41
C THR A 767 52.92 -2.27 27.12
N ILE A 768 53.97 -1.45 26.99
CA ILE A 768 54.16 -0.56 25.84
C ILE A 768 54.74 -1.34 24.64
N LYS A 769 54.06 -1.29 23.52
CA LYS A 769 54.49 -1.85 22.23
C LYS A 769 55.27 -0.86 21.37
N ASN A 770 54.78 0.38 21.31
CA ASN A 770 55.36 1.44 20.48
C ASN A 770 55.16 2.84 21.11
N VAL A 771 56.18 3.70 20.93
CA VAL A 771 56.11 5.12 21.32
C VAL A 771 56.57 5.99 20.16
N SER A 772 55.81 7.04 19.85
CA SER A 772 56.15 7.99 18.81
C SER A 772 55.87 9.43 19.24
N ILE A 773 56.69 10.34 18.72
CA ILE A 773 56.46 11.79 18.86
C ILE A 773 55.91 12.27 17.51
N VAL A 774 54.77 12.92 17.56
CA VAL A 774 54.05 13.42 16.40
C VAL A 774 53.91 14.94 16.45
N SER A 775 53.95 15.60 15.32
CA SER A 775 53.63 17.01 15.22
C SER A 775 52.12 17.27 15.40
N MET A 776 51.71 18.51 15.62
CA MET A 776 50.30 18.92 15.68
C MET A 776 49.51 18.63 14.40
N LEU A 777 50.20 18.39 13.27
CA LEU A 777 49.63 18.01 11.99
C LEU A 777 49.60 16.46 11.74
N GLY A 778 49.83 15.66 12.79
CA GLY A 778 49.78 14.21 12.73
C GLY A 778 51.06 13.52 12.17
N LYS A 779 52.03 14.27 11.68
CA LYS A 779 53.26 13.70 11.11
C LYS A 779 54.16 13.11 12.19
N VAL A 780 54.55 11.84 12.09
CA VAL A 780 55.51 11.23 12.98
C VAL A 780 56.87 11.90 12.81
N ILE A 781 57.38 12.50 13.86
CA ILE A 781 58.69 13.17 13.92
C ILE A 781 59.77 12.22 14.36
N LYS A 782 59.48 11.35 15.36
CA LYS A 782 60.46 10.42 15.92
C LYS A 782 59.77 9.21 16.55
N ASN A 783 60.23 8.02 16.21
CA ASN A 783 59.90 6.82 16.98
C ASN A 783 60.88 6.66 18.12
N VAL A 784 60.38 6.39 19.31
CA VAL A 784 61.16 6.30 20.53
C VAL A 784 61.22 4.88 21.04
N LYS A 785 62.38 4.36 21.27
CA LYS A 785 62.57 3.07 21.96
C LYS A 785 62.74 3.36 23.46
N LEU A 786 61.73 3.03 24.26
CA LEU A 786 61.79 3.20 25.71
C LEU A 786 62.66 2.12 26.31
N THR A 787 63.62 2.55 27.13
CA THR A 787 64.43 1.64 27.99
C THR A 787 64.20 1.95 29.47
N ASN A 788 63.63 3.09 29.76
CA ASN A 788 63.23 3.57 31.10
C ASN A 788 62.09 4.59 30.91
N GLU A 789 61.63 5.21 31.97
CA GLU A 789 60.53 6.20 32.01
C GLU A 789 60.88 7.55 31.30
N THR A 790 62.11 7.72 30.83
CA THR A 790 62.60 9.01 30.29
C THR A 790 62.81 9.00 28.80
N ILE A 791 62.35 10.01 28.11
CA ILE A 791 62.48 10.23 26.68
C ILE A 791 63.33 11.45 26.42
N SER A 792 64.44 11.30 25.64
CA SER A 792 65.21 12.45 25.15
C SER A 792 64.49 13.17 24.04
N ILE A 793 64.22 14.45 24.21
CA ILE A 793 63.64 15.40 23.27
C ILE A 793 64.60 16.51 22.86
N ALA A 794 65.85 16.39 23.26
CA ALA A 794 66.92 17.40 22.96
C ALA A 794 67.04 17.74 21.46
N SER A 795 66.75 16.75 20.58
CA SER A 795 66.85 16.90 19.12
C SER A 795 65.62 17.55 18.47
N LEU A 796 64.60 17.87 19.25
CA LEU A 796 63.37 18.51 18.71
C LEU A 796 63.58 20.05 18.69
N SER A 797 63.01 20.72 17.71
CA SER A 797 62.87 22.17 17.68
C SER A 797 61.83 22.62 18.73
N GLU A 798 61.91 23.91 19.15
CA GLU A 798 60.86 24.48 19.98
C GLU A 798 59.49 24.31 19.30
N GLY A 799 58.46 23.93 20.05
CA GLY A 799 57.15 23.72 19.53
C GLY A 799 56.28 22.81 20.43
N ILE A 800 55.06 22.62 19.97
CA ILE A 800 54.08 21.72 20.59
C ILE A 800 54.11 20.39 19.85
N TYR A 801 54.18 19.30 20.59
CA TYR A 801 54.22 17.94 20.12
C TYR A 801 53.25 17.05 20.88
N ILE A 802 52.89 15.93 20.29
CA ILE A 802 52.07 14.88 20.90
C ILE A 802 52.96 13.64 21.08
N LEU A 803 53.00 13.08 22.28
CA LEU A 803 53.51 11.75 22.55
C LEU A 803 52.42 10.74 22.35
N ALA A 804 52.53 9.83 21.42
CA ALA A 804 51.63 8.76 21.16
C ALA A 804 52.25 7.41 21.58
N ILE A 805 51.52 6.63 22.38
CA ILE A 805 51.94 5.33 22.94
C ILE A 805 50.91 4.29 22.51
N GLU A 806 51.34 3.18 21.98
CA GLU A 806 50.57 1.99 21.71
C GLU A 806 50.99 0.86 22.63
N THR A 807 50.08 0.21 23.32
CA THR A 807 50.33 -0.94 24.19
C THR A 807 50.18 -2.26 23.45
N ILE A 808 50.64 -3.38 24.05
CA ILE A 808 50.60 -4.73 23.49
C ILE A 808 49.15 -5.21 23.31
N ASP A 809 48.24 -4.77 24.17
CA ASP A 809 46.79 -5.04 24.08
C ASP A 809 46.06 -4.14 23.09
N GLY A 810 46.78 -3.27 22.35
CA GLY A 810 46.25 -2.44 21.29
C GLY A 810 45.69 -1.09 21.75
N LYS A 811 45.72 -0.78 23.05
CA LYS A 811 45.30 0.55 23.55
C LYS A 811 46.26 1.62 23.06
N LYS A 812 45.72 2.79 22.77
CA LYS A 812 46.47 3.97 22.32
C LYS A 812 46.32 5.09 23.35
N TYR A 813 47.42 5.71 23.71
CA TYR A 813 47.45 6.87 24.58
C TYR A 813 48.16 8.02 23.90
N THR A 814 47.65 9.24 24.06
CA THR A 814 48.29 10.44 23.53
C THR A 814 48.32 11.53 24.61
N GLU A 815 49.45 12.23 24.74
CA GLU A 815 49.54 13.36 25.65
C GLU A 815 50.40 14.46 25.01
N ARG A 816 49.97 15.71 25.18
CA ARG A 816 50.62 16.91 24.60
C ARG A 816 51.73 17.40 25.48
N PHE A 817 52.86 17.76 24.87
CA PHE A 817 53.94 18.43 25.58
C PHE A 817 54.49 19.61 24.76
N VAL A 818 55.12 20.56 25.51
CA VAL A 818 55.77 21.74 24.94
C VAL A 818 57.28 21.59 25.05
N LYS A 819 58.01 21.61 23.92
CA LYS A 819 59.49 21.67 23.84
C LYS A 819 59.89 23.14 23.89
N LYS A 820 60.74 23.48 24.90
CA LYS A 820 61.42 24.81 24.99
C LYS A 820 62.92 24.61 24.94
N ASN A 821 63.64 25.66 24.55
CA ASN A 821 65.09 25.70 24.60
C ASN A 821 65.65 25.75 26.00
#